data_1ddb74983aefb43921f31ee4545f3156
#
_entry.id   1ddb74983aefb43921f31ee4545f3156
#
_cell.length_a   1.000
_cell.length_b   1.000
_cell.length_c   1.000
_cell.angle_alpha   90.00
_cell.angle_beta   90.00
_cell.angle_gamma   90.00
#
_symmetry.space_group_name_H-M   'P 1'
#
loop_
_entity.id
_entity.type
_entity.pdbx_description
1 polymer ?
#
loop_
_entity_poly.entity_id
_entity_poly.type
_entity_poly.pdbx_seq_one_letter_code
_entity_poly.pdbx_strand_id
1 'polypeptide(L)'
;MLFKQKKMSACIGMFFGSAFLGSFAYAQIAPPPDYDQKLKSVTVSATRSGTPLDEIPLNTTILTKEVLESSPDQTIDQVLKNVPGVILNDTPYYQKDPTGQSINVRGLGNARTLVLIDGLPANDAFYGTVQWNLVPMSSIETVEFIRGGVSSLWGNYGMGGVINIKTKTPTNSQEEVSASLGAFGTGNIAASKDLIASDALQLRFSADYFGTQGYQNIATISPAPANNIKNGQGDAYSQNSNVRLQGYFKATQDTNGFFRLGYHTMQDLSSGYGFATNITQETDVAAGSTTRFSDKSKVDVNFFYENTGFNKQNGSTTTARSNGIPANTPYINANYKDPYNTVGASAQYTEEVTGLLDQYVVAVDARNVAGSNSTNNLNNNGTVAAVNYGQGQQTFYGLMGQLKSKAESFPLETTLAARVDQWSSQTPTSYNAGANGANPAYQNVPNQSKTQLSPTLGLLYKLSKDWDLRSAAYQAFHAPGMNNTLRSYGSSSGYSFANANLTPETMTGYEVGSDYRWRGGFAQLTAFNNYIQNAVATYSLSSKSASDVALAQSLCGATGNPLTGTGNVGICNSKNVSYYTNNQNLLSQGIEFQFHHDINSKWATDANYAFTSTKLTMSATSDPINKQVGGVPQNILGGGLTYYPVPKASLTGTVRYVGSSWLNTSNTLPVASYAVVGLRANYEISQNTTIYASAVNLFNRQYITFGTGGSASSYTVGMPQSITVGARIIF
;
A
#
# COMPACT_ATOMS: atom_id res chain seq x y z
N MET A 1 -34.78 -17.17 -15.55
CA MET A 1 -34.55 -17.12 -17.00
C MET A 1 -33.12 -17.59 -17.23
N LEU A 2 -33.00 -18.80 -17.75
CA LEU A 2 -31.74 -19.52 -17.96
C LEU A 2 -31.05 -19.00 -19.22
N PHE A 3 -29.90 -18.34 -19.09
CA PHE A 3 -29.01 -18.09 -20.23
C PHE A 3 -27.98 -19.24 -20.33
N LYS A 4 -28.13 -20.01 -21.42
CA LYS A 4 -27.22 -21.07 -21.83
C LYS A 4 -25.84 -20.49 -22.15
N GLN A 5 -24.82 -20.98 -21.48
CA GLN A 5 -23.42 -20.81 -21.86
C GLN A 5 -23.17 -21.46 -23.23
N LYS A 6 -22.84 -20.65 -24.24
CA LYS A 6 -22.22 -21.14 -25.49
C LYS A 6 -20.72 -21.00 -25.35
N LYS A 7 -20.04 -22.13 -25.53
CA LYS A 7 -18.59 -22.27 -25.61
C LYS A 7 -17.99 -21.29 -26.63
N MET A 8 -17.17 -20.37 -26.15
CA MET A 8 -16.29 -19.52 -26.97
C MET A 8 -14.86 -20.11 -26.92
N SER A 9 -14.70 -21.25 -27.56
CA SER A 9 -13.41 -21.95 -27.72
C SER A 9 -13.15 -22.20 -29.19
N ALA A 10 -12.90 -21.15 -29.96
CA ALA A 10 -12.38 -21.30 -31.33
C ALA A 10 -12.11 -19.92 -31.98
N CYS A 11 -11.16 -19.11 -31.48
CA CYS A 11 -10.62 -17.96 -32.21
C CYS A 11 -9.18 -17.54 -31.79
N ILE A 12 -8.43 -18.38 -31.08
CA ILE A 12 -7.03 -18.07 -30.71
C ILE A 12 -5.99 -18.73 -31.64
N GLY A 13 -6.43 -19.49 -32.64
CA GLY A 13 -5.54 -20.30 -33.47
C GLY A 13 -5.02 -19.66 -34.78
N MET A 14 -5.27 -18.40 -35.11
CA MET A 14 -4.99 -17.88 -36.45
C MET A 14 -4.24 -16.53 -36.53
N PHE A 15 -3.44 -16.16 -35.58
CA PHE A 15 -2.64 -14.93 -35.70
C PHE A 15 -1.10 -15.09 -35.56
N PHE A 16 -0.59 -16.31 -35.50
CA PHE A 16 0.86 -16.55 -35.36
C PHE A 16 1.56 -17.23 -36.55
N GLY A 17 1.00 -17.21 -37.71
CA GLY A 17 1.55 -17.99 -38.81
C GLY A 17 1.72 -17.29 -40.14
N SER A 18 2.27 -16.07 -40.27
CA SER A 18 2.77 -15.60 -41.55
C SER A 18 3.32 -14.15 -41.53
N ALA A 19 4.36 -13.85 -40.75
CA ALA A 19 5.10 -12.58 -40.89
C ALA A 19 6.55 -12.71 -40.42
N PHE A 20 7.30 -13.71 -40.85
CA PHE A 20 8.73 -13.81 -40.60
C PHE A 20 9.51 -14.16 -41.84
N LEU A 21 9.50 -13.29 -42.89
CA LEU A 21 10.52 -13.25 -43.90
C LEU A 21 10.52 -11.82 -44.51
N GLY A 22 11.15 -10.89 -43.84
CA GLY A 22 11.46 -9.55 -44.32
C GLY A 22 12.92 -9.26 -44.05
N SER A 23 13.65 -8.89 -45.09
CA SER A 23 15.07 -8.60 -45.14
C SER A 23 15.60 -7.73 -43.98
N PHE A 24 16.57 -8.26 -43.25
CA PHE A 24 17.29 -7.58 -42.18
C PHE A 24 18.23 -6.48 -42.77
N ALA A 25 17.80 -5.24 -42.67
CA ALA A 25 18.74 -4.10 -42.78
C ALA A 25 19.42 -3.97 -41.38
N TYR A 26 20.74 -4.09 -41.36
CA TYR A 26 21.56 -3.80 -40.19
C TYR A 26 21.49 -2.31 -39.87
N ALA A 27 20.54 -1.89 -39.04
CA ALA A 27 20.62 -0.60 -38.39
C ALA A 27 21.66 -0.67 -37.26
N GLN A 28 22.59 0.26 -37.21
CA GLN A 28 23.52 0.40 -36.10
C GLN A 28 22.69 0.54 -34.79
N ILE A 29 22.86 -0.41 -33.87
CA ILE A 29 22.22 -0.43 -32.59
C ILE A 29 22.82 0.75 -31.80
N ALA A 30 22.00 1.76 -31.47
CA ALA A 30 22.38 2.74 -30.47
C ALA A 30 22.65 1.99 -29.15
N PRO A 31 23.75 2.29 -28.44
CA PRO A 31 23.98 1.68 -27.14
C PRO A 31 22.77 1.97 -26.22
N PRO A 32 22.39 1.05 -25.33
CA PRO A 32 21.35 1.32 -24.35
C PRO A 32 21.72 2.61 -23.61
N PRO A 33 20.73 3.44 -23.24
CA PRO A 33 21.00 4.66 -22.50
C PRO A 33 21.76 4.29 -21.23
N ASP A 34 22.83 5.03 -20.93
CA ASP A 34 23.64 4.82 -19.73
C ASP A 34 22.74 4.98 -18.49
N TYR A 35 22.38 3.87 -17.88
CA TYR A 35 21.45 3.81 -16.73
C TYR A 35 21.95 4.66 -15.56
N ASP A 36 23.27 4.72 -15.37
CA ASP A 36 23.92 5.53 -14.33
C ASP A 36 23.73 7.04 -14.58
N GLN A 37 23.90 7.51 -15.80
CA GLN A 37 23.66 8.92 -16.14
C GLN A 37 22.18 9.30 -16.01
N LYS A 38 21.25 8.39 -16.35
CA LYS A 38 19.82 8.62 -16.13
C LYS A 38 19.48 8.74 -14.65
N LEU A 39 20.01 7.88 -13.77
CA LEU A 39 19.74 7.92 -12.34
C LEU A 39 20.37 9.12 -11.65
N LYS A 40 21.59 9.53 -12.00
CA LYS A 40 22.26 10.71 -11.43
C LYS A 40 21.49 12.02 -11.67
N SER A 41 20.72 12.10 -12.74
CA SER A 41 19.88 13.25 -13.05
C SER A 41 18.50 13.23 -12.41
N VAL A 42 18.14 12.13 -11.69
CA VAL A 42 16.83 12.02 -11.08
C VAL A 42 16.78 12.79 -9.77
N THR A 43 15.92 13.80 -9.75
CA THR A 43 15.58 14.54 -8.53
C THR A 43 14.42 13.84 -7.82
N VAL A 44 14.64 13.46 -6.57
CA VAL A 44 13.67 12.77 -5.74
C VAL A 44 12.81 13.77 -4.99
N SER A 45 11.55 13.87 -5.37
CA SER A 45 10.59 14.81 -4.75
C SER A 45 10.06 14.33 -3.41
N ALA A 46 10.15 13.04 -3.12
CA ALA A 46 9.80 12.45 -1.82
C ALA A 46 10.63 13.01 -0.65
N THR A 47 11.75 13.71 -0.92
CA THR A 47 12.53 14.47 0.08
C THR A 47 11.94 15.84 0.42
N ARG A 48 10.81 16.23 -0.15
CA ARG A 48 10.20 17.57 -0.13
C ARG A 48 11.01 18.67 -0.84
N SER A 49 12.34 18.63 -0.76
CA SER A 49 13.21 19.68 -1.35
C SER A 49 13.63 19.40 -2.79
N GLY A 50 13.29 18.22 -3.33
CA GLY A 50 13.78 17.83 -4.67
C GLY A 50 15.29 17.60 -4.66
N THR A 51 15.75 16.55 -3.95
CA THR A 51 17.16 16.22 -3.79
C THR A 51 17.62 15.25 -4.88
N PRO A 52 18.79 15.43 -5.50
CA PRO A 52 19.38 14.43 -6.36
C PRO A 52 19.53 13.08 -5.64
N LEU A 53 19.31 11.98 -6.37
CA LEU A 53 19.32 10.63 -5.77
C LEU A 53 20.63 10.31 -5.03
N ASP A 54 21.76 10.76 -5.57
CA ASP A 54 23.11 10.54 -5.02
C ASP A 54 23.47 11.49 -3.85
N GLU A 55 22.52 12.31 -3.40
CA GLU A 55 22.65 13.19 -2.22
C GLU A 55 21.71 12.79 -1.07
N ILE A 56 21.03 11.64 -1.18
CA ILE A 56 20.07 11.18 -0.17
C ILE A 56 20.77 10.19 0.78
N PRO A 57 20.85 10.48 2.09
CA PRO A 57 21.51 9.59 3.06
C PRO A 57 20.68 8.36 3.45
N LEU A 58 19.41 8.30 3.06
CA LEU A 58 18.51 7.18 3.30
C LEU A 58 18.48 6.21 2.12
N ASN A 59 18.14 4.95 2.38
CA ASN A 59 18.03 3.94 1.35
C ASN A 59 16.89 4.26 0.38
N THR A 60 17.22 4.59 -0.86
CA THR A 60 16.29 5.07 -1.88
C THR A 60 16.30 4.18 -3.13
N THR A 61 15.12 3.86 -3.62
CA THR A 61 14.91 3.12 -4.88
C THR A 61 14.02 3.94 -5.82
N ILE A 62 14.38 4.02 -7.08
CA ILE A 62 13.57 4.60 -8.14
C ILE A 62 13.12 3.49 -9.09
N LEU A 63 11.81 3.36 -9.28
CA LEU A 63 11.24 2.53 -10.33
C LEU A 63 10.95 3.45 -11.52
N THR A 64 11.78 3.34 -12.53
CA THR A 64 11.63 4.13 -13.76
C THR A 64 10.51 3.54 -14.63
N LYS A 65 10.06 4.29 -15.62
CA LYS A 65 9.08 3.84 -16.60
C LYS A 65 9.49 2.51 -17.27
N GLU A 66 10.77 2.36 -17.60
CA GLU A 66 11.31 1.14 -18.22
C GLU A 66 11.16 -0.08 -17.29
N VAL A 67 11.43 0.09 -15.99
CA VAL A 67 11.24 -0.96 -14.97
C VAL A 67 9.76 -1.32 -14.85
N LEU A 68 8.86 -0.32 -14.83
CA LEU A 68 7.43 -0.54 -14.74
C LEU A 68 6.90 -1.28 -15.98
N GLU A 69 7.33 -0.89 -17.18
CA GLU A 69 6.90 -1.49 -18.45
C GLU A 69 7.50 -2.88 -18.69
N SER A 70 8.66 -3.20 -18.12
CA SER A 70 9.28 -4.53 -18.20
C SER A 70 8.77 -5.53 -17.16
N SER A 71 8.06 -5.07 -16.15
CA SER A 71 7.50 -5.94 -15.12
C SER A 71 6.38 -6.84 -15.66
N PRO A 72 6.32 -8.13 -15.31
CA PRO A 72 5.18 -8.98 -15.61
C PRO A 72 3.95 -8.63 -14.77
N ASP A 73 4.11 -7.92 -13.67
CA ASP A 73 3.05 -7.53 -12.73
C ASP A 73 2.14 -6.44 -13.33
N GLN A 74 0.85 -6.46 -12.98
CA GLN A 74 -0.18 -5.63 -13.60
C GLN A 74 -0.60 -4.41 -12.75
N THR A 75 -0.22 -4.37 -11.49
CA THR A 75 -0.56 -3.28 -10.55
C THR A 75 0.69 -2.82 -9.81
N ILE A 76 0.69 -1.55 -9.38
CA ILE A 76 1.89 -0.94 -8.78
C ILE A 76 2.31 -1.59 -7.47
N ASP A 77 1.38 -2.02 -6.63
CA ASP A 77 1.69 -2.77 -5.41
C ASP A 77 2.43 -4.08 -5.73
N GLN A 78 2.01 -4.80 -6.77
CA GLN A 78 2.68 -6.02 -7.19
C GLN A 78 4.09 -5.75 -7.73
N VAL A 79 4.34 -4.62 -8.40
CA VAL A 79 5.70 -4.21 -8.79
C VAL A 79 6.54 -3.88 -7.56
N LEU A 80 5.96 -3.16 -6.59
CA LEU A 80 6.64 -2.77 -5.35
C LEU A 80 7.09 -3.96 -4.51
N LYS A 81 6.43 -5.12 -4.58
CA LYS A 81 6.90 -6.33 -3.86
C LYS A 81 8.30 -6.79 -4.27
N ASN A 82 8.79 -6.35 -5.44
CA ASN A 82 10.13 -6.67 -5.92
C ASN A 82 11.21 -5.69 -5.40
N VAL A 83 10.83 -4.66 -4.62
CA VAL A 83 11.76 -3.79 -3.92
C VAL A 83 12.20 -4.45 -2.60
N PRO A 84 13.51 -4.44 -2.25
CA PRO A 84 13.99 -5.06 -1.01
C PRO A 84 13.25 -4.52 0.23
N GLY A 85 12.91 -5.41 1.16
CA GLY A 85 12.23 -5.05 2.41
C GLY A 85 10.71 -4.87 2.30
N VAL A 86 10.12 -4.97 1.09
CA VAL A 86 8.67 -4.89 0.89
C VAL A 86 8.03 -6.26 1.02
N ILE A 87 7.04 -6.32 1.88
CA ILE A 87 6.21 -7.50 2.14
C ILE A 87 4.75 -7.10 1.90
N LEU A 88 4.07 -7.83 1.06
CA LEU A 88 2.63 -7.69 0.86
C LEU A 88 1.91 -8.84 1.58
N ASN A 89 0.67 -8.60 2.04
CA ASN A 89 -0.23 -9.68 2.39
C ASN A 89 -0.71 -10.46 1.14
N ASP A 90 -0.30 -9.98 -0.05
CA ASP A 90 -0.48 -10.60 -1.36
C ASP A 90 -1.92 -11.07 -1.59
N THR A 91 -2.87 -10.23 -1.15
CA THR A 91 -4.27 -10.38 -1.55
C THR A 91 -4.33 -10.37 -3.07
N PRO A 92 -5.27 -11.01 -3.69
CA PRO A 92 -5.43 -10.92 -5.14
C PRO A 92 -5.35 -9.46 -5.55
N TYR A 93 -4.63 -9.15 -6.65
CA TYR A 93 -4.50 -7.75 -7.08
C TYR A 93 -5.86 -7.12 -7.45
N TYR A 94 -6.90 -7.84 -7.27
CA TYR A 94 -8.30 -7.44 -7.40
C TYR A 94 -8.88 -6.82 -6.14
N GLN A 95 -8.44 -7.24 -4.94
CA GLN A 95 -8.95 -6.72 -3.65
C GLN A 95 -8.09 -5.54 -3.20
N LYS A 96 -8.41 -4.35 -3.68
CA LYS A 96 -7.70 -3.11 -3.39
C LYS A 96 -8.58 -2.09 -2.64
N ASP A 97 -9.67 -2.56 -2.04
CA ASP A 97 -10.53 -1.77 -1.16
C ASP A 97 -9.77 -1.29 0.10
N PRO A 98 -10.31 -0.33 0.88
CA PRO A 98 -9.66 0.18 2.10
C PRO A 98 -9.30 -0.88 3.15
N THR A 99 -9.81 -2.11 3.05
CA THR A 99 -9.47 -3.24 3.94
C THR A 99 -8.66 -4.34 3.26
N GLY A 100 -8.29 -4.14 2.00
CA GLY A 100 -7.65 -5.14 1.13
C GLY A 100 -6.14 -5.20 1.24
N GLN A 101 -5.45 -4.79 0.16
CA GLN A 101 -4.00 -4.92 0.05
C GLN A 101 -3.26 -3.96 0.97
N SER A 102 -2.47 -4.50 1.88
CA SER A 102 -1.56 -3.73 2.73
C SER A 102 -0.11 -3.85 2.27
N ILE A 103 0.68 -2.83 2.55
CA ILE A 103 2.13 -2.82 2.38
C ILE A 103 2.81 -2.78 3.75
N ASN A 104 3.77 -3.66 3.93
CA ASN A 104 4.57 -3.77 5.13
C ASN A 104 6.05 -3.64 4.73
N VAL A 105 6.69 -2.58 5.16
CA VAL A 105 8.10 -2.31 4.86
C VAL A 105 8.94 -2.72 6.05
N ARG A 106 10.00 -3.49 5.81
CA ARG A 106 10.95 -3.97 6.84
C ARG A 106 10.27 -4.72 8.00
N GLY A 107 9.10 -5.36 7.75
CA GLY A 107 8.38 -6.08 8.80
C GLY A 107 7.75 -5.19 9.89
N LEU A 108 7.66 -3.87 9.69
CA LEU A 108 7.13 -2.94 10.68
C LEU A 108 5.60 -3.02 10.84
N GLY A 109 4.89 -3.67 9.91
CA GLY A 109 3.43 -3.81 9.90
C GLY A 109 2.75 -2.84 8.95
N ASN A 110 1.44 -2.99 8.86
CA ASN A 110 0.60 -2.22 7.93
C ASN A 110 0.40 -0.77 8.40
N ALA A 111 0.01 0.11 7.46
CA ALA A 111 -0.34 1.52 7.71
C ALA A 111 0.79 2.36 8.32
N ARG A 112 2.05 1.90 8.28
CA ARG A 112 3.23 2.62 8.79
C ARG A 112 4.14 3.18 7.70
N THR A 113 3.73 3.04 6.43
CA THR A 113 4.44 3.59 5.26
C THR A 113 3.56 4.61 4.58
N LEU A 114 4.08 5.81 4.37
CA LEU A 114 3.37 6.86 3.66
C LEU A 114 3.41 6.57 2.15
N VAL A 115 2.28 6.69 1.51
CA VAL A 115 2.18 6.68 0.04
C VAL A 115 1.66 8.03 -0.43
N LEU A 116 2.32 8.58 -1.43
CA LEU A 116 1.95 9.84 -2.07
C LEU A 116 1.61 9.58 -3.53
N ILE A 117 0.67 10.36 -4.06
CA ILE A 117 0.44 10.51 -5.49
C ILE A 117 0.70 11.97 -5.84
N ASP A 118 1.73 12.20 -6.65
CA ASP A 118 2.20 13.55 -7.03
C ASP A 118 2.49 14.45 -5.80
N GLY A 119 3.08 13.87 -4.74
CA GLY A 119 3.46 14.57 -3.52
C GLY A 119 2.32 14.79 -2.51
N LEU A 120 1.11 14.27 -2.76
CA LEU A 120 -0.03 14.38 -1.85
C LEU A 120 -0.35 13.01 -1.22
N PRO A 121 -0.72 12.94 0.08
CA PRO A 121 -1.03 11.68 0.76
C PRO A 121 -2.14 10.89 0.06
N ALA A 122 -1.93 9.59 -0.10
CA ALA A 122 -2.87 8.62 -0.67
C ALA A 122 -3.19 7.46 0.29
N ASN A 123 -2.69 7.52 1.54
CA ASN A 123 -3.14 6.59 2.56
C ASN A 123 -4.57 6.92 2.96
N ASP A 124 -5.42 5.92 2.88
CA ASP A 124 -6.79 6.00 3.36
C ASP A 124 -6.85 6.53 4.78
N ALA A 125 -7.63 7.58 4.99
CA ALA A 125 -7.62 8.32 6.23
C ALA A 125 -8.26 7.56 7.39
N PHE A 126 -9.18 6.63 7.10
CA PHE A 126 -9.87 5.84 8.12
C PHE A 126 -9.11 4.55 8.46
N TYR A 127 -8.62 3.83 7.44
CA TYR A 127 -7.95 2.53 7.59
C TYR A 127 -6.42 2.59 7.57
N GLY A 128 -5.84 3.65 7.00
CA GLY A 128 -4.40 3.83 6.85
C GLY A 128 -3.75 3.02 5.72
N THR A 129 -4.53 2.22 5.00
CA THR A 129 -4.09 1.44 3.83
C THR A 129 -4.03 2.30 2.58
N VAL A 130 -3.76 1.72 1.43
CA VAL A 130 -3.72 2.41 0.15
C VAL A 130 -4.62 1.69 -0.85
N GLN A 131 -5.45 2.44 -1.54
CA GLN A 131 -6.23 1.93 -2.65
C GLN A 131 -5.36 1.95 -3.92
N TRP A 132 -4.65 0.87 -4.18
CA TRP A 132 -3.63 0.79 -5.23
C TRP A 132 -4.18 0.96 -6.66
N ASN A 133 -5.50 0.87 -6.84
CA ASN A 133 -6.19 1.04 -8.12
C ASN A 133 -6.53 2.51 -8.45
N LEU A 134 -6.22 3.46 -7.57
CA LEU A 134 -6.44 4.90 -7.83
C LEU A 134 -5.64 5.42 -9.02
N VAL A 135 -4.49 4.81 -9.32
CA VAL A 135 -3.64 5.20 -10.44
C VAL A 135 -3.32 3.97 -11.28
N PRO A 136 -3.82 3.88 -12.52
CA PRO A 136 -3.49 2.79 -13.42
C PRO A 136 -2.00 2.84 -13.81
N MET A 137 -1.38 1.67 -14.01
CA MET A 137 0.04 1.55 -14.39
C MET A 137 0.40 2.42 -15.62
N SER A 138 -0.51 2.54 -16.58
CA SER A 138 -0.33 3.35 -17.80
C SER A 138 -0.17 4.86 -17.51
N SER A 139 -0.67 5.35 -16.38
CA SER A 139 -0.57 6.76 -15.97
C SER A 139 0.66 7.07 -15.12
N ILE A 140 1.44 6.08 -14.70
CA ILE A 140 2.61 6.27 -13.85
C ILE A 140 3.83 6.57 -14.70
N GLU A 141 4.60 7.59 -14.31
CA GLU A 141 5.89 7.94 -14.91
C GLU A 141 7.04 7.30 -14.13
N THR A 142 7.07 7.50 -12.81
CA THR A 142 8.10 6.95 -11.92
C THR A 142 7.53 6.69 -10.54
N VAL A 143 8.19 5.83 -9.77
CA VAL A 143 7.90 5.65 -8.34
C VAL A 143 9.20 5.84 -7.55
N GLU A 144 9.16 6.78 -6.62
CA GLU A 144 10.25 7.08 -5.70
C GLU A 144 9.96 6.40 -4.37
N PHE A 145 10.90 5.64 -3.84
CA PHE A 145 10.73 4.98 -2.55
C PHE A 145 11.93 5.23 -1.65
N ILE A 146 11.74 6.02 -0.60
CA ILE A 146 12.70 6.23 0.49
C ILE A 146 12.27 5.36 1.66
N ARG A 147 13.15 4.46 2.10
CA ARG A 147 12.94 3.57 3.26
C ARG A 147 13.53 4.16 4.53
N GLY A 148 13.04 3.71 5.68
CA GLY A 148 13.42 4.24 6.99
C GLY A 148 12.47 5.34 7.50
N GLY A 149 12.73 5.85 8.71
CA GLY A 149 11.85 6.85 9.32
C GLY A 149 11.97 8.22 8.64
N VAL A 150 10.88 8.68 8.03
CA VAL A 150 10.80 9.98 7.34
C VAL A 150 9.74 10.91 7.94
N SER A 151 9.32 10.64 9.18
CA SER A 151 8.35 11.51 9.86
C SER A 151 8.89 12.92 10.10
N SER A 152 10.21 13.14 10.12
CA SER A 152 10.82 14.46 10.14
C SER A 152 10.45 15.33 8.92
N LEU A 153 10.08 14.71 7.81
CA LEU A 153 9.64 15.40 6.60
C LEU A 153 8.11 15.40 6.48
N TRP A 154 7.46 14.26 6.69
CA TRP A 154 6.08 14.01 6.30
C TRP A 154 5.11 13.78 7.47
N GLY A 155 5.62 13.65 8.73
CA GLY A 155 4.79 13.38 9.90
C GLY A 155 4.21 11.96 9.91
N ASN A 156 2.91 11.86 10.15
CA ASN A 156 2.19 10.59 10.26
C ASN A 156 2.36 9.65 9.05
N TYR A 157 2.38 8.34 9.28
CA TYR A 157 2.67 7.23 8.36
C TYR A 157 4.14 7.09 7.94
N GLY A 158 5.01 8.04 8.25
CA GLY A 158 6.42 8.04 7.83
C GLY A 158 7.35 7.08 8.58
N MET A 159 6.88 6.01 9.24
CA MET A 159 7.72 5.07 9.98
C MET A 159 8.51 4.12 9.06
N GLY A 160 7.84 3.50 8.10
CA GLY A 160 8.44 2.55 7.17
C GLY A 160 9.11 3.21 5.97
N GLY A 161 8.87 4.50 5.78
CA GLY A 161 9.35 5.28 4.65
C GLY A 161 8.24 6.02 3.91
N VAL A 162 8.58 6.54 2.74
CA VAL A 162 7.64 7.20 1.82
C VAL A 162 7.78 6.65 0.41
N ILE A 163 6.66 6.31 -0.19
CA ILE A 163 6.53 5.93 -1.59
C ILE A 163 5.81 7.08 -2.30
N ASN A 164 6.44 7.71 -3.29
CA ASN A 164 5.81 8.75 -4.09
C ASN A 164 5.59 8.26 -5.52
N ILE A 165 4.34 8.08 -5.91
CA ILE A 165 3.93 7.70 -7.26
C ILE A 165 3.76 8.98 -8.07
N LYS A 166 4.62 9.19 -9.06
CA LYS A 166 4.54 10.34 -9.96
C LYS A 166 3.78 9.95 -11.22
N THR A 167 2.75 10.70 -11.52
CA THR A 167 1.96 10.51 -12.73
C THR A 167 2.57 11.28 -13.90
N LYS A 168 2.26 10.83 -15.12
CA LYS A 168 2.69 11.50 -16.35
C LYS A 168 2.14 12.91 -16.42
N THR A 169 2.99 13.86 -16.77
CA THR A 169 2.59 15.25 -17.06
C THR A 169 2.52 15.48 -18.57
N PRO A 170 1.61 16.33 -19.07
CA PRO A 170 1.51 16.62 -20.49
C PRO A 170 2.79 17.32 -20.99
N THR A 171 3.42 16.76 -22.02
CA THR A 171 4.59 17.36 -22.68
C THR A 171 4.28 17.78 -24.11
N ASN A 172 3.35 17.08 -24.75
CA ASN A 172 2.87 17.32 -26.11
C ASN A 172 1.35 17.05 -26.13
N SER A 173 0.65 17.57 -27.13
CA SER A 173 -0.76 17.18 -27.35
C SER A 173 -0.79 15.74 -27.88
N GLN A 174 -1.00 14.79 -26.98
CA GLN A 174 -0.99 13.35 -27.28
C GLN A 174 -2.28 12.69 -26.77
N GLU A 175 -2.69 11.66 -27.50
CA GLU A 175 -3.70 10.72 -27.04
C GLU A 175 -3.03 9.36 -26.82
N GLU A 176 -3.33 8.71 -25.70
CA GLU A 176 -2.83 7.36 -25.41
C GLU A 176 -4.01 6.45 -25.10
N VAL A 177 -4.08 5.30 -25.74
CA VAL A 177 -5.05 4.25 -25.44
C VAL A 177 -4.28 2.97 -25.18
N SER A 178 -4.62 2.29 -24.08
CA SER A 178 -4.10 0.96 -23.76
C SER A 178 -5.25 0.00 -23.45
N ALA A 179 -5.12 -1.23 -23.90
CA ALA A 179 -6.07 -2.30 -23.60
C ALA A 179 -5.33 -3.60 -23.34
N SER A 180 -5.88 -4.41 -22.43
CA SER A 180 -5.36 -5.76 -22.17
C SER A 180 -6.45 -6.73 -21.81
N LEU A 181 -6.21 -8.01 -22.12
CA LEU A 181 -7.05 -9.14 -21.76
C LEU A 181 -6.18 -10.21 -21.10
N GLY A 182 -6.71 -10.85 -20.07
CA GLY A 182 -5.94 -11.81 -19.29
C GLY A 182 -6.75 -12.99 -18.76
N ALA A 183 -6.06 -13.84 -18.03
CA ALA A 183 -6.66 -14.98 -17.35
C ALA A 183 -7.79 -14.52 -16.40
N PHE A 184 -8.66 -15.43 -16.00
CA PHE A 184 -9.78 -15.20 -15.07
C PHE A 184 -10.79 -14.13 -15.56
N GLY A 185 -10.97 -13.99 -16.87
CA GLY A 185 -11.85 -12.97 -17.43
C GLY A 185 -11.39 -11.54 -17.16
N THR A 186 -10.08 -11.34 -16.95
CA THR A 186 -9.49 -10.03 -16.67
C THR A 186 -9.48 -9.18 -17.94
N GLY A 187 -9.92 -7.95 -17.84
CA GLY A 187 -9.82 -6.94 -18.88
C GLY A 187 -9.48 -5.57 -18.29
N ASN A 188 -8.66 -4.82 -19.00
CA ASN A 188 -8.32 -3.44 -18.66
C ASN A 188 -8.35 -2.60 -19.92
N ILE A 189 -8.91 -1.40 -19.83
CA ILE A 189 -8.84 -0.36 -20.86
C ILE A 189 -8.53 0.96 -20.16
N ALA A 190 -7.57 1.71 -20.70
CA ALA A 190 -7.26 3.05 -20.23
C ALA A 190 -7.04 3.97 -21.42
N ALA A 191 -7.52 5.19 -21.29
CA ALA A 191 -7.34 6.24 -22.28
C ALA A 191 -6.91 7.54 -21.60
N SER A 192 -6.03 8.29 -22.24
CA SER A 192 -5.69 9.64 -21.80
C SER A 192 -5.51 10.56 -23.00
N LYS A 193 -5.79 11.84 -22.77
CA LYS A 193 -5.60 12.92 -23.73
C LYS A 193 -4.90 14.07 -23.06
N ASP A 194 -3.75 14.44 -23.63
CA ASP A 194 -2.99 15.61 -23.25
C ASP A 194 -3.35 16.75 -24.21
N LEU A 195 -3.65 17.92 -23.66
CA LEU A 195 -3.95 19.12 -24.42
C LEU A 195 -3.05 20.25 -23.94
N ILE A 196 -2.19 20.72 -24.85
CA ILE A 196 -1.43 21.94 -24.67
C ILE A 196 -2.30 23.08 -25.20
N ALA A 197 -3.11 23.65 -24.32
CA ALA A 197 -4.04 24.73 -24.70
C ALA A 197 -3.30 26.04 -25.01
N SER A 198 -2.19 26.29 -24.31
CA SER A 198 -1.27 27.40 -24.52
C SER A 198 0.03 27.16 -23.75
N ASP A 199 1.03 28.02 -23.91
CA ASP A 199 2.24 28.00 -23.07
C ASP A 199 1.94 28.18 -21.58
N ALA A 200 0.76 28.72 -21.26
CA ALA A 200 0.33 28.98 -19.89
C ALA A 200 -0.61 27.91 -19.32
N LEU A 201 -1.18 26.99 -20.13
CA LEU A 201 -2.14 26.00 -19.66
C LEU A 201 -1.99 24.67 -20.40
N GLN A 202 -1.74 23.63 -19.65
CA GLN A 202 -1.66 22.25 -20.10
C GLN A 202 -2.67 21.41 -19.31
N LEU A 203 -3.40 20.55 -19.97
CA LEU A 203 -4.43 19.70 -19.39
C LEU A 203 -4.14 18.24 -19.73
N ARG A 204 -4.42 17.36 -18.80
CA ARG A 204 -4.48 15.91 -19.03
C ARG A 204 -5.81 15.36 -18.52
N PHE A 205 -6.56 14.78 -19.40
CA PHE A 205 -7.73 13.96 -19.06
C PHE A 205 -7.35 12.49 -19.14
N SER A 206 -7.75 11.68 -18.16
CA SER A 206 -7.57 10.23 -18.19
C SER A 206 -8.78 9.51 -17.64
N ALA A 207 -9.07 8.34 -18.20
CA ALA A 207 -10.09 7.44 -17.72
C ALA A 207 -9.62 6.00 -17.91
N ASP A 208 -9.96 5.13 -16.96
CA ASP A 208 -9.71 3.70 -17.07
C ASP A 208 -10.83 2.87 -16.46
N TYR A 209 -10.91 1.66 -16.94
CA TYR A 209 -11.76 0.60 -16.41
C TYR A 209 -10.97 -0.70 -16.32
N PHE A 210 -11.05 -1.34 -15.18
CA PHE A 210 -10.53 -2.68 -14.94
C PHE A 210 -11.64 -3.59 -14.44
N GLY A 211 -11.69 -4.82 -14.94
CA GLY A 211 -12.62 -5.84 -14.49
C GLY A 211 -12.00 -7.23 -14.53
N THR A 212 -12.37 -8.07 -13.57
CA THR A 212 -11.97 -9.48 -13.50
C THR A 212 -13.04 -10.31 -12.82
N GLN A 213 -13.21 -11.56 -13.25
CA GLN A 213 -13.99 -12.56 -12.52
C GLN A 213 -13.20 -13.14 -11.35
N GLY A 214 -11.87 -12.99 -11.37
CA GLY A 214 -10.99 -13.47 -10.31
C GLY A 214 -10.87 -14.98 -10.22
N TYR A 215 -10.31 -15.40 -9.09
CA TYR A 215 -10.13 -16.81 -8.76
C TYR A 215 -10.39 -17.04 -7.26
N GLN A 216 -10.60 -18.28 -6.88
CA GLN A 216 -10.76 -18.64 -5.46
C GLN A 216 -9.42 -18.50 -4.73
N ASN A 217 -9.33 -17.52 -3.82
CA ASN A 217 -8.10 -17.17 -3.10
C ASN A 217 -8.06 -17.66 -1.65
N ILE A 218 -9.13 -18.28 -1.15
CA ILE A 218 -9.20 -18.80 0.22
C ILE A 218 -9.24 -20.32 0.18
N ALA A 219 -8.30 -20.96 0.89
CA ALA A 219 -8.26 -22.40 1.07
C ALA A 219 -8.30 -22.76 2.57
N THR A 220 -8.67 -23.99 2.89
CA THR A 220 -8.70 -24.52 4.26
C THR A 220 -7.56 -25.53 4.46
N ILE A 221 -6.85 -25.46 5.61
CA ILE A 221 -5.73 -26.35 5.95
C ILE A 221 -6.23 -27.70 6.52
N SER A 222 -7.46 -27.78 6.97
CA SER A 222 -7.98 -29.00 7.59
C SER A 222 -8.08 -30.13 6.57
N PRO A 223 -7.73 -31.38 6.92
CA PRO A 223 -8.02 -32.56 6.12
C PRO A 223 -9.53 -32.89 6.17
N ALA A 224 -10.36 -31.90 6.02
CA ALA A 224 -11.78 -32.10 5.82
C ALA A 224 -12.00 -32.64 4.41
N PRO A 225 -12.98 -33.54 4.23
CA PRO A 225 -13.18 -34.22 2.96
C PRO A 225 -13.35 -33.22 1.81
N ALA A 226 -13.03 -33.65 0.60
CA ALA A 226 -12.90 -32.88 -0.64
C ALA A 226 -14.13 -31.99 -1.05
N ASN A 227 -15.13 -31.85 -0.22
CA ASN A 227 -16.33 -31.08 -0.41
C ASN A 227 -16.39 -29.78 0.43
N ASN A 228 -15.28 -29.34 1.02
CA ASN A 228 -15.24 -28.12 1.84
C ASN A 228 -14.93 -26.84 1.05
N ILE A 229 -15.40 -26.73 -0.17
CA ILE A 229 -15.78 -25.43 -0.69
C ILE A 229 -17.00 -25.04 0.17
N LYS A 230 -16.79 -24.12 1.12
CA LYS A 230 -17.92 -23.60 1.89
C LYS A 230 -18.97 -23.14 0.90
N ASN A 231 -20.17 -23.67 0.98
CA ASN A 231 -21.27 -23.26 0.10
C ASN A 231 -21.35 -21.74 0.06
N GLY A 232 -21.25 -21.14 -1.13
CA GLY A 232 -21.27 -19.69 -1.33
C GLY A 232 -19.90 -19.01 -1.39
N GLN A 233 -18.77 -19.71 -1.27
CA GLN A 233 -17.48 -19.14 -1.65
C GLN A 233 -17.49 -18.81 -3.15
N GLY A 234 -17.05 -17.60 -3.49
CA GLY A 234 -16.95 -17.12 -4.87
C GLY A 234 -15.51 -16.84 -5.25
N ASP A 235 -15.30 -16.68 -6.54
CA ASP A 235 -14.06 -16.16 -7.07
C ASP A 235 -13.86 -14.69 -6.64
N ALA A 236 -12.65 -14.28 -6.39
CA ALA A 236 -12.31 -12.93 -5.94
C ALA A 236 -12.44 -11.94 -7.11
N TYR A 237 -13.68 -11.65 -7.52
CA TYR A 237 -13.96 -10.68 -8.56
C TYR A 237 -13.67 -9.26 -8.10
N SER A 238 -13.33 -8.39 -9.04
CA SER A 238 -13.21 -6.95 -8.82
C SER A 238 -13.48 -6.19 -10.10
N GLN A 239 -14.03 -5.00 -9.97
CA GLN A 239 -14.11 -4.00 -11.02
C GLN A 239 -13.88 -2.61 -10.44
N ASN A 240 -13.13 -1.80 -11.15
CA ASN A 240 -12.90 -0.41 -10.78
C ASN A 240 -12.85 0.50 -11.99
N SER A 241 -13.17 1.76 -11.77
CA SER A 241 -13.08 2.82 -12.77
C SER A 241 -12.48 4.07 -12.14
N ASN A 242 -11.64 4.74 -12.90
CA ASN A 242 -11.09 6.05 -12.56
C ASN A 242 -11.41 7.04 -13.67
N VAL A 243 -11.69 8.27 -13.27
CA VAL A 243 -11.72 9.44 -14.16
C VAL A 243 -10.94 10.54 -13.49
N ARG A 244 -10.01 11.16 -14.20
CA ARG A 244 -9.14 12.20 -13.65
C ARG A 244 -8.91 13.31 -14.66
N LEU A 245 -9.00 14.55 -14.17
CA LEU A 245 -8.59 15.76 -14.87
C LEU A 245 -7.45 16.41 -14.08
N GLN A 246 -6.33 16.63 -14.73
CA GLN A 246 -5.18 17.35 -14.20
C GLN A 246 -4.91 18.58 -15.08
N GLY A 247 -4.62 19.70 -14.44
CA GLY A 247 -4.22 20.92 -15.11
C GLY A 247 -2.91 21.46 -14.55
N TYR A 248 -2.06 21.95 -15.42
CA TYR A 248 -0.80 22.60 -15.09
C TYR A 248 -0.84 23.98 -15.74
N PHE A 249 -0.58 25.01 -14.95
CA PHE A 249 -0.70 26.37 -15.45
C PHE A 249 0.44 27.25 -14.97
N LYS A 250 0.78 28.22 -15.78
CA LYS A 250 1.76 29.26 -15.49
C LYS A 250 0.99 30.56 -15.19
N ALA A 251 0.84 30.86 -13.89
CA ALA A 251 0.09 32.04 -13.45
C ALA A 251 0.87 33.36 -13.69
N THR A 252 2.20 33.32 -13.49
CA THR A 252 3.15 34.40 -13.79
C THR A 252 4.44 33.79 -14.33
N GLN A 253 5.47 34.61 -14.63
CA GLN A 253 6.78 34.11 -15.01
C GLN A 253 7.41 33.26 -13.89
N ASP A 254 7.13 33.60 -12.64
CA ASP A 254 7.73 32.97 -11.45
C ASP A 254 6.78 32.03 -10.72
N THR A 255 5.51 31.92 -11.14
CA THR A 255 4.50 31.10 -10.47
C THR A 255 3.91 30.07 -11.42
N ASN A 256 4.16 28.80 -11.12
CA ASN A 256 3.50 27.65 -11.73
C ASN A 256 2.51 27.04 -10.74
N GLY A 257 1.42 26.50 -11.23
CA GLY A 257 0.44 25.83 -10.42
C GLY A 257 -0.09 24.57 -11.07
N PHE A 258 -0.80 23.79 -10.29
CA PHE A 258 -1.53 22.61 -10.76
C PHE A 258 -2.89 22.52 -10.06
N PHE A 259 -3.80 21.79 -10.68
CA PHE A 259 -5.01 21.28 -10.06
C PHE A 259 -5.28 19.85 -10.51
N ARG A 260 -5.98 19.11 -9.68
CA ARG A 260 -6.43 17.75 -9.95
C ARG A 260 -7.86 17.54 -9.45
N LEU A 261 -8.68 16.90 -10.27
CA LEU A 261 -10.01 16.43 -9.94
C LEU A 261 -10.07 14.95 -10.28
N GLY A 262 -10.42 14.11 -9.34
CA GLY A 262 -10.49 12.67 -9.51
C GLY A 262 -11.80 12.09 -9.00
N TYR A 263 -12.28 11.05 -9.66
CA TYR A 263 -13.35 10.20 -9.18
C TYR A 263 -12.98 8.74 -9.40
N HIS A 264 -13.07 7.97 -8.33
CA HIS A 264 -12.80 6.54 -8.30
C HIS A 264 -14.02 5.77 -7.80
N THR A 265 -14.32 4.64 -8.42
CA THR A 265 -15.28 3.68 -7.90
C THR A 265 -14.76 2.27 -8.05
N MET A 266 -14.98 1.46 -7.03
CA MET A 266 -14.59 0.06 -7.01
C MET A 266 -15.69 -0.80 -6.39
N GLN A 267 -15.86 -2.00 -6.94
CA GLN A 267 -16.66 -3.05 -6.35
C GLN A 267 -15.86 -4.35 -6.40
N ASP A 268 -15.73 -5.03 -5.26
CA ASP A 268 -15.01 -6.29 -5.17
C ASP A 268 -15.67 -7.30 -4.23
N LEU A 269 -15.17 -8.53 -4.26
CA LEU A 269 -15.62 -9.60 -3.37
C LEU A 269 -15.20 -9.33 -1.94
N SER A 270 -16.15 -9.38 -1.02
CA SER A 270 -15.90 -9.32 0.42
C SER A 270 -15.94 -10.72 1.05
N SER A 271 -15.09 -10.94 2.06
CA SER A 271 -15.13 -12.13 2.94
C SER A 271 -15.12 -13.51 2.25
N GLY A 272 -14.74 -13.58 0.98
CA GLY A 272 -14.66 -14.84 0.22
C GLY A 272 -16.01 -15.46 -0.16
N TYR A 273 -17.13 -14.79 0.07
CA TYR A 273 -18.46 -15.27 -0.33
C TYR A 273 -18.98 -14.48 -1.55
N GLY A 274 -19.34 -15.19 -2.62
CA GLY A 274 -19.75 -14.59 -3.89
C GLY A 274 -20.98 -13.66 -3.85
N PHE A 275 -21.70 -13.63 -2.73
CA PHE A 275 -22.85 -12.76 -2.51
C PHE A 275 -22.55 -11.54 -1.63
N ALA A 276 -21.36 -11.48 -1.03
CA ALA A 276 -20.94 -10.37 -0.18
C ALA A 276 -20.01 -9.43 -0.95
N THR A 277 -20.26 -8.14 -0.90
CA THR A 277 -19.55 -7.13 -1.70
C THR A 277 -18.95 -6.03 -0.85
N ASN A 278 -17.84 -5.47 -1.33
CA ASN A 278 -17.35 -4.15 -0.94
C ASN A 278 -17.64 -3.17 -2.07
N ILE A 279 -18.01 -1.95 -1.72
CA ILE A 279 -18.19 -0.85 -2.67
C ILE A 279 -17.47 0.37 -2.12
N THR A 280 -16.54 0.90 -2.89
CA THR A 280 -15.81 2.13 -2.58
C THR A 280 -16.14 3.18 -3.63
N GLN A 281 -16.36 4.40 -3.19
CA GLN A 281 -16.49 5.58 -4.04
C GLN A 281 -15.66 6.70 -3.43
N GLU A 282 -14.78 7.29 -4.21
CA GLU A 282 -13.89 8.34 -3.75
C GLU A 282 -13.88 9.51 -4.73
N THR A 283 -13.90 10.71 -4.20
CA THR A 283 -13.68 11.96 -4.94
C THR A 283 -12.47 12.64 -4.35
N ASP A 284 -11.50 12.99 -5.19
CA ASP A 284 -10.31 13.73 -4.81
C ASP A 284 -10.23 15.08 -5.55
N VAL A 285 -9.84 16.10 -4.80
CA VAL A 285 -9.55 17.44 -5.32
C VAL A 285 -8.22 17.87 -4.76
N ALA A 286 -7.35 18.37 -5.62
CA ALA A 286 -6.08 18.94 -5.19
C ALA A 286 -5.72 20.17 -6.01
N ALA A 287 -5.01 21.10 -5.39
CA ALA A 287 -4.43 22.25 -6.07
C ALA A 287 -3.14 22.67 -5.37
N GLY A 288 -2.23 23.24 -6.12
CA GLY A 288 -0.99 23.76 -5.56
C GLY A 288 -0.32 24.76 -6.47
N SER A 289 0.67 25.43 -5.92
CA SER A 289 1.50 26.36 -6.67
C SER A 289 2.92 26.41 -6.13
N THR A 290 3.86 26.62 -7.03
CA THR A 290 5.26 26.96 -6.73
C THR A 290 5.53 28.37 -7.24
N THR A 291 5.91 29.25 -6.32
CA THR A 291 6.35 30.63 -6.65
C THR A 291 7.83 30.79 -6.34
N ARG A 292 8.62 31.17 -7.32
CA ARG A 292 10.04 31.51 -7.18
C ARG A 292 10.17 32.99 -6.86
N PHE A 293 10.93 33.31 -5.83
CA PHE A 293 11.29 34.69 -5.48
C PHE A 293 12.67 35.07 -6.03
N SER A 294 13.49 34.06 -6.25
CA SER A 294 14.80 34.17 -6.89
C SER A 294 15.18 32.81 -7.48
N ASP A 295 16.34 32.74 -8.14
CA ASP A 295 16.90 31.45 -8.61
C ASP A 295 17.20 30.47 -7.48
N LYS A 296 17.30 30.98 -6.23
CA LYS A 296 17.67 30.19 -5.05
C LYS A 296 16.51 29.99 -4.07
N SER A 297 15.41 30.72 -4.20
CA SER A 297 14.33 30.67 -3.21
C SER A 297 12.95 30.48 -3.83
N LYS A 298 12.14 29.64 -3.19
CA LYS A 298 10.78 29.34 -3.63
C LYS A 298 9.85 29.04 -2.46
N VAL A 299 8.55 29.25 -2.71
CA VAL A 299 7.44 28.79 -1.85
C VAL A 299 6.60 27.79 -2.64
N ASP A 300 6.34 26.66 -2.05
CA ASP A 300 5.38 25.65 -2.52
C ASP A 300 4.16 25.67 -1.59
N VAL A 301 2.94 25.78 -2.14
CA VAL A 301 1.68 25.72 -1.39
C VAL A 301 0.81 24.64 -2.00
N ASN A 302 0.22 23.80 -1.15
CA ASN A 302 -0.66 22.71 -1.60
C ASN A 302 -1.92 22.67 -0.75
N PHE A 303 -3.00 22.26 -1.38
CA PHE A 303 -4.29 21.96 -0.78
C PHE A 303 -4.82 20.66 -1.36
N PHE A 304 -5.48 19.84 -0.53
CA PHE A 304 -6.19 18.65 -0.99
C PHE A 304 -7.45 18.38 -0.16
N TYR A 305 -8.40 17.76 -0.80
CA TYR A 305 -9.64 17.26 -0.20
C TYR A 305 -9.96 15.90 -0.80
N GLU A 306 -10.30 14.94 0.06
CA GLU A 306 -10.76 13.61 -0.31
C GLU A 306 -12.07 13.31 0.42
N ASN A 307 -12.99 12.66 -0.27
CA ASN A 307 -14.24 12.18 0.31
C ASN A 307 -14.49 10.75 -0.15
N THR A 308 -14.56 9.84 0.81
CA THR A 308 -14.71 8.41 0.56
C THR A 308 -15.98 7.88 1.22
N GLY A 309 -16.76 7.15 0.45
CA GLY A 309 -17.84 6.30 0.91
C GLY A 309 -17.46 4.83 0.76
N PHE A 310 -17.27 4.13 1.86
CA PHE A 310 -16.97 2.71 1.87
C PHE A 310 -18.11 1.91 2.48
N ASN A 311 -18.68 0.99 1.71
CA ASN A 311 -19.70 0.07 2.15
C ASN A 311 -19.17 -1.35 2.03
N LYS A 312 -19.28 -2.14 3.10
CA LYS A 312 -18.78 -3.51 3.16
C LYS A 312 -19.85 -4.46 3.66
N GLN A 313 -19.90 -5.63 3.05
CA GLN A 313 -20.73 -6.75 3.54
C GLN A 313 -19.80 -7.88 4.00
N ASN A 314 -20.12 -8.49 5.13
CA ASN A 314 -19.52 -9.75 5.50
C ASN A 314 -20.53 -10.88 5.29
N GLY A 315 -20.04 -11.97 4.69
CA GLY A 315 -20.82 -13.20 4.50
C GLY A 315 -20.52 -14.23 5.59
N SER A 316 -21.47 -15.11 5.82
CA SER A 316 -21.33 -16.29 6.68
C SER A 316 -22.22 -17.41 6.17
N THR A 317 -22.08 -18.60 6.76
CA THR A 317 -22.98 -19.73 6.54
C THR A 317 -23.56 -20.21 7.90
N THR A 318 -24.78 -20.69 7.89
CA THR A 318 -25.40 -21.29 9.10
C THR A 318 -24.61 -22.54 9.51
N THR A 319 -24.29 -22.66 10.80
CA THR A 319 -23.55 -23.81 11.35
C THR A 319 -24.44 -25.02 11.65
N ALA A 320 -25.70 -24.76 11.97
CA ALA A 320 -26.70 -25.77 12.24
C ALA A 320 -28.07 -25.32 11.74
N ARG A 321 -28.99 -26.25 11.59
CA ARG A 321 -30.38 -25.90 11.27
C ARG A 321 -30.98 -25.07 12.39
N SER A 322 -31.37 -23.83 12.12
CA SER A 322 -31.94 -22.89 13.07
C SER A 322 -33.11 -22.16 12.43
N ASN A 323 -34.21 -21.99 13.14
CA ASN A 323 -35.39 -21.29 12.67
C ASN A 323 -35.92 -21.74 11.30
N GLY A 324 -35.84 -23.04 11.01
CA GLY A 324 -36.24 -23.59 9.72
C GLY A 324 -35.20 -23.44 8.58
N ILE A 325 -34.09 -22.72 8.80
CA ILE A 325 -33.03 -22.51 7.81
C ILE A 325 -32.04 -23.69 7.87
N PRO A 326 -31.75 -24.37 6.74
CA PRO A 326 -30.80 -25.48 6.70
C PRO A 326 -29.38 -25.05 7.13
N ALA A 327 -28.59 -26.01 7.63
CA ALA A 327 -27.16 -25.81 7.82
C ALA A 327 -26.47 -25.47 6.49
N ASN A 328 -25.38 -24.74 6.56
CA ASN A 328 -24.59 -24.25 5.42
C ASN A 328 -25.35 -23.31 4.45
N THR A 329 -26.45 -22.70 4.89
CA THR A 329 -27.12 -21.67 4.10
C THR A 329 -26.32 -20.37 4.17
N PRO A 330 -25.90 -19.80 3.01
CA PRO A 330 -25.20 -18.52 2.97
C PRO A 330 -26.10 -17.35 3.38
N TYR A 331 -25.56 -16.38 4.13
CA TYR A 331 -26.25 -15.15 4.50
C TYR A 331 -25.25 -14.00 4.76
N ILE A 332 -25.72 -12.75 4.63
CA ILE A 332 -24.96 -11.57 5.06
C ILE A 332 -25.07 -11.49 6.58
N ASN A 333 -23.95 -11.54 7.29
CA ASN A 333 -23.91 -11.47 8.75
C ASN A 333 -23.53 -10.09 9.29
N ALA A 334 -23.03 -9.18 8.45
CA ALA A 334 -22.81 -7.78 8.81
C ALA A 334 -22.82 -6.87 7.59
N ASN A 335 -23.36 -5.66 7.77
CA ASN A 335 -23.26 -4.55 6.84
C ASN A 335 -22.52 -3.40 7.52
N TYR A 336 -21.48 -2.89 6.88
CA TYR A 336 -20.68 -1.74 7.31
C TYR A 336 -20.94 -0.57 6.40
N LYS A 337 -20.94 0.63 6.96
CA LYS A 337 -21.05 1.89 6.24
C LYS A 337 -20.09 2.89 6.87
N ASP A 338 -19.06 3.24 6.15
CA ASP A 338 -17.93 4.05 6.61
C ASP A 338 -17.73 5.26 5.68
N PRO A 339 -18.51 6.35 5.85
CA PRO A 339 -18.23 7.61 5.18
C PRO A 339 -17.15 8.39 5.96
N TYR A 340 -16.16 8.92 5.24
CA TYR A 340 -15.12 9.76 5.82
C TYR A 340 -14.57 10.75 4.79
N ASN A 341 -13.97 11.83 5.27
CA ASN A 341 -13.30 12.81 4.44
C ASN A 341 -12.00 13.28 5.07
N THR A 342 -11.13 13.80 4.22
CA THR A 342 -9.86 14.41 4.62
C THR A 342 -9.74 15.76 3.92
N VAL A 343 -9.32 16.78 4.67
CA VAL A 343 -8.88 18.05 4.13
C VAL A 343 -7.49 18.36 4.65
N GLY A 344 -6.61 18.82 3.77
CA GLY A 344 -5.25 19.20 4.16
C GLY A 344 -4.69 20.36 3.35
N ALA A 345 -3.76 21.07 3.97
CA ALA A 345 -3.01 22.15 3.33
C ALA A 345 -1.57 22.15 3.84
N SER A 346 -0.64 22.58 3.00
CA SER A 346 0.76 22.77 3.37
C SER A 346 1.36 23.98 2.70
N ALA A 347 2.32 24.62 3.36
CA ALA A 347 3.17 25.63 2.78
C ALA A 347 4.63 25.33 3.13
N GLN A 348 5.52 25.47 2.17
CA GLN A 348 6.94 25.18 2.32
C GLN A 348 7.76 26.29 1.67
N TYR A 349 8.72 26.80 2.40
CA TYR A 349 9.77 27.68 1.89
C TYR A 349 11.09 26.89 1.77
N THR A 350 11.74 27.04 0.62
CA THR A 350 13.04 26.41 0.32
C THR A 350 13.99 27.51 -0.14
N GLU A 351 15.19 27.52 0.40
CA GLU A 351 16.25 28.44 -0.03
C GLU A 351 17.60 27.73 -0.14
N GLU A 352 18.27 27.93 -1.27
CA GLU A 352 19.67 27.56 -1.46
C GLU A 352 20.55 28.71 -0.99
N VAL A 353 21.54 28.41 -0.17
CA VAL A 353 22.46 29.38 0.40
C VAL A 353 23.89 29.00 0.07
N THR A 354 24.83 29.88 0.34
CA THR A 354 26.27 29.65 0.15
C THR A 354 27.00 29.78 1.47
N GLY A 355 27.95 28.91 1.73
CA GLY A 355 28.76 28.91 2.94
C GLY A 355 28.72 27.58 3.68
N LEU A 356 28.45 27.59 4.98
CA LEU A 356 28.40 26.37 5.80
C LEU A 356 27.18 25.50 5.51
N LEU A 357 26.11 26.10 5.05
CA LEU A 357 24.87 25.44 4.61
C LEU A 357 24.72 25.61 3.10
N ASP A 358 24.13 24.60 2.44
CA ASP A 358 23.77 24.64 1.02
C ASP A 358 22.28 24.91 0.80
N GLN A 359 21.45 24.43 1.73
CA GLN A 359 20.02 24.58 1.62
C GLN A 359 19.35 24.54 2.99
N TYR A 360 18.30 25.33 3.18
CA TYR A 360 17.34 25.11 4.25
C TYR A 360 15.91 25.06 3.74
N VAL A 361 15.09 24.30 4.46
CA VAL A 361 13.65 24.14 4.19
C VAL A 361 12.88 24.36 5.47
N VAL A 362 11.80 25.14 5.40
CA VAL A 362 10.82 25.28 6.49
C VAL A 362 9.46 24.99 5.94
N ALA A 363 8.68 24.13 6.61
CA ALA A 363 7.33 23.80 6.16
C ALA A 363 6.34 23.75 7.32
N VAL A 364 5.11 24.13 7.03
CA VAL A 364 3.96 23.96 7.91
C VAL A 364 2.89 23.19 7.15
N ASP A 365 2.17 22.34 7.86
CA ASP A 365 1.01 21.65 7.29
C ASP A 365 -0.08 21.41 8.35
N ALA A 366 -1.30 21.31 7.86
CA ALA A 366 -2.46 20.98 8.64
C ALA A 366 -3.30 19.94 7.90
N ARG A 367 -3.85 18.98 8.63
CA ARG A 367 -4.76 17.96 8.10
C ARG A 367 -5.85 17.67 9.10
N ASN A 368 -7.08 17.59 8.63
CA ASN A 368 -8.23 17.10 9.40
C ASN A 368 -8.82 15.91 8.68
N VAL A 369 -9.14 14.87 9.45
CA VAL A 369 -9.85 13.65 9.01
C VAL A 369 -11.11 13.55 9.86
N ALA A 370 -12.26 13.43 9.23
CA ALA A 370 -13.53 13.23 9.91
C ALA A 370 -14.30 12.05 9.30
N GLY A 371 -14.93 11.25 10.14
CA GLY A 371 -15.67 10.10 9.63
C GLY A 371 -16.52 9.40 10.70
N SER A 372 -17.27 8.43 10.22
CA SER A 372 -18.07 7.57 11.09
C SER A 372 -18.05 6.12 10.60
N ASN A 373 -18.28 5.20 11.49
CA ASN A 373 -18.57 3.79 11.21
C ASN A 373 -19.96 3.45 11.72
N SER A 374 -20.75 2.78 10.90
CA SER A 374 -22.00 2.16 11.31
C SER A 374 -21.98 0.70 10.87
N THR A 375 -22.08 -0.22 11.85
CA THR A 375 -22.10 -1.66 11.58
C THR A 375 -23.40 -2.26 12.09
N ASN A 376 -24.20 -2.84 11.19
CA ASN A 376 -25.34 -3.67 11.53
C ASN A 376 -24.91 -5.13 11.47
N ASN A 377 -24.81 -5.78 12.63
CA ASN A 377 -24.62 -7.23 12.71
C ASN A 377 -25.98 -7.91 12.52
N LEU A 378 -26.06 -8.92 11.67
CA LEU A 378 -27.29 -9.55 11.25
C LEU A 378 -27.36 -11.01 11.70
N ASN A 379 -28.57 -11.43 12.08
CA ASN A 379 -28.94 -12.83 12.24
C ASN A 379 -29.05 -13.52 10.85
N ASN A 380 -29.08 -14.84 10.86
CA ASN A 380 -29.24 -15.65 9.65
C ASN A 380 -30.56 -15.45 8.89
N ASN A 381 -31.55 -14.82 9.52
CA ASN A 381 -32.83 -14.43 8.93
C ASN A 381 -32.85 -12.96 8.44
N GLY A 382 -31.69 -12.27 8.46
CA GLY A 382 -31.54 -10.88 8.01
C GLY A 382 -31.97 -9.82 9.02
N THR A 383 -32.46 -10.19 10.21
CA THR A 383 -32.80 -9.22 11.27
C THR A 383 -31.55 -8.69 11.94
N VAL A 384 -31.58 -7.42 12.39
CA VAL A 384 -30.45 -6.79 13.09
C VAL A 384 -30.31 -7.42 14.49
N ALA A 385 -29.16 -7.99 14.76
CA ALA A 385 -28.79 -8.57 16.04
C ALA A 385 -28.11 -7.55 16.98
N ALA A 386 -27.25 -6.70 16.40
CA ALA A 386 -26.55 -5.64 17.13
C ALA A 386 -26.18 -4.50 16.19
N VAL A 387 -26.03 -3.31 16.76
CA VAL A 387 -25.55 -2.11 16.07
C VAL A 387 -24.31 -1.60 16.77
N ASN A 388 -23.24 -1.32 16.00
CA ASN A 388 -22.07 -0.60 16.48
C ASN A 388 -22.00 0.72 15.73
N TYR A 389 -21.76 1.81 16.43
CA TYR A 389 -21.62 3.15 15.84
C TYR A 389 -20.47 3.89 16.49
N GLY A 390 -19.68 4.58 15.67
CA GLY A 390 -18.65 5.49 16.12
C GLY A 390 -18.52 6.65 15.15
N GLN A 391 -18.37 7.85 15.68
CA GLN A 391 -18.12 9.07 14.91
C GLN A 391 -16.97 9.84 15.57
N GLY A 392 -16.09 10.42 14.77
CA GLY A 392 -14.99 11.20 15.29
C GLY A 392 -14.19 11.92 14.23
N GLN A 393 -13.18 12.61 14.73
CA GLN A 393 -12.24 13.34 13.89
C GLN A 393 -10.84 13.31 14.47
N GLN A 394 -9.84 13.41 13.59
CA GLN A 394 -8.44 13.58 13.95
C GLN A 394 -7.88 14.82 13.27
N THR A 395 -7.11 15.60 14.01
CA THR A 395 -6.47 16.80 13.46
C THR A 395 -4.97 16.72 13.71
N PHE A 396 -4.21 17.11 12.69
CA PHE A 396 -2.75 17.15 12.70
C PHE A 396 -2.29 18.55 12.32
N TYR A 397 -1.35 19.11 13.08
CA TYR A 397 -0.61 20.33 12.74
C TYR A 397 0.87 20.01 12.80
N GLY A 398 1.63 20.35 11.78
CA GLY A 398 3.05 20.07 11.69
C GLY A 398 3.87 21.31 11.38
N LEU A 399 5.04 21.41 12.04
CA LEU A 399 6.08 22.37 11.74
C LEU A 399 7.39 21.61 11.53
N MET A 400 8.05 21.81 10.39
CA MET A 400 9.26 21.12 9.99
C MET A 400 10.36 22.12 9.62
N GLY A 401 11.60 21.79 9.98
CA GLY A 401 12.81 22.42 9.47
C GLY A 401 13.82 21.37 8.99
N GLN A 402 14.49 21.66 7.89
CA GLN A 402 15.58 20.83 7.34
C GLN A 402 16.75 21.73 6.96
N LEU A 403 17.96 21.27 7.26
CA LEU A 403 19.23 21.89 6.90
C LEU A 403 20.06 20.88 6.12
N LYS A 404 20.65 21.29 5.01
CA LYS A 404 21.65 20.52 4.26
C LYS A 404 22.96 21.28 4.22
N SER A 405 24.06 20.55 4.35
CA SER A 405 25.41 21.08 4.31
C SER A 405 26.32 20.15 3.53
N LYS A 406 27.10 20.70 2.62
CA LYS A 406 28.20 20.05 1.90
C LYS A 406 29.49 20.74 2.25
N ALA A 407 30.43 20.02 2.84
CA ALA A 407 31.73 20.60 3.16
C ALA A 407 32.61 20.62 1.89
N GLU A 408 33.04 21.81 1.45
CA GLU A 408 33.90 21.93 0.26
C GLU A 408 35.23 21.19 0.35
N SER A 409 35.83 21.15 1.57
CA SER A 409 37.14 20.54 1.84
C SER A 409 37.08 19.10 2.34
N PHE A 410 35.90 18.57 2.65
CA PHE A 410 35.71 17.24 3.19
C PHE A 410 34.51 16.59 2.57
N PRO A 411 34.60 15.38 1.98
CA PRO A 411 33.54 14.77 1.16
C PRO A 411 32.38 14.23 2.00
N LEU A 412 31.87 15.03 2.95
CA LEU A 412 30.74 14.73 3.82
C LEU A 412 29.58 15.68 3.54
N GLU A 413 28.45 15.12 3.19
CA GLU A 413 27.17 15.81 3.12
C GLU A 413 26.35 15.44 4.36
N THR A 414 25.74 16.44 4.97
CA THR A 414 24.94 16.27 6.20
C THR A 414 23.54 16.79 5.97
N THR A 415 22.55 16.01 6.36
CA THR A 415 21.13 16.42 6.40
C THR A 415 20.66 16.35 7.84
N LEU A 416 20.22 17.46 8.39
CA LEU A 416 19.57 17.54 9.69
C LEU A 416 18.13 18.00 9.49
N ALA A 417 17.17 17.22 9.97
CA ALA A 417 15.76 17.59 9.91
C ALA A 417 15.11 17.37 11.28
N ALA A 418 14.13 18.19 11.59
CA ALA A 418 13.29 18.00 12.75
C ALA A 418 11.88 18.48 12.47
N ARG A 419 10.90 17.76 13.00
CA ARG A 419 9.50 18.09 12.89
C ARG A 419 8.81 17.94 14.24
N VAL A 420 7.91 18.87 14.53
CA VAL A 420 6.98 18.79 15.65
C VAL A 420 5.58 18.67 15.10
N ASP A 421 4.88 17.62 15.50
CA ASP A 421 3.48 17.37 15.15
C ASP A 421 2.61 17.44 16.41
N GLN A 422 1.50 18.18 16.32
CA GLN A 422 0.42 18.15 17.28
C GLN A 422 -0.71 17.31 16.69
N TRP A 423 -0.95 16.15 17.28
CA TRP A 423 -2.08 15.29 16.97
C TRP A 423 -3.18 15.43 18.02
N SER A 424 -4.43 15.45 17.58
CA SER A 424 -5.60 15.35 18.44
C SER A 424 -6.64 14.41 17.84
N SER A 425 -7.37 13.70 18.70
CA SER A 425 -8.47 12.80 18.33
C SER A 425 -9.68 13.06 19.23
N GLN A 426 -10.83 13.20 18.60
CA GLN A 426 -12.11 13.44 19.26
C GLN A 426 -13.12 12.39 18.80
N THR A 427 -13.81 11.77 19.76
CA THR A 427 -14.86 10.77 19.50
C THR A 427 -16.12 11.18 20.23
N PRO A 428 -16.89 12.14 19.70
CA PRO A 428 -18.06 12.69 20.40
C PRO A 428 -19.18 11.69 20.59
N THR A 429 -19.26 10.65 19.74
CA THR A 429 -20.29 9.62 19.81
C THR A 429 -19.71 8.26 19.51
N SER A 430 -19.86 7.33 20.44
CA SER A 430 -19.56 5.90 20.23
C SER A 430 -20.49 5.08 21.12
N TYR A 431 -21.13 4.07 20.54
CA TYR A 431 -21.95 3.13 21.29
C TYR A 431 -22.02 1.77 20.61
N ASN A 432 -22.31 0.76 21.43
CA ASN A 432 -22.68 -0.57 21.01
C ASN A 432 -24.10 -0.85 21.55
N ALA A 433 -24.97 -1.37 20.71
CA ALA A 433 -26.36 -1.60 21.07
C ALA A 433 -26.84 -2.97 20.59
N GLY A 434 -27.85 -3.52 21.25
CA GLY A 434 -28.54 -4.73 20.84
C GLY A 434 -29.41 -4.52 19.59
N ALA A 435 -30.31 -5.47 19.33
CA ALA A 435 -31.21 -5.43 18.19
C ALA A 435 -31.95 -4.09 18.08
N ASN A 436 -31.96 -3.53 16.85
CA ASN A 436 -32.61 -2.24 16.56
C ASN A 436 -32.15 -1.06 17.43
N GLY A 437 -30.88 -1.09 17.91
CA GLY A 437 -30.33 -0.04 18.73
C GLY A 437 -30.81 -0.10 20.23
N ALA A 438 -31.37 -1.20 20.65
CA ALA A 438 -31.81 -1.36 22.02
C ALA A 438 -30.64 -1.38 23.02
N ASN A 439 -30.86 -0.77 24.20
CA ASN A 439 -29.89 -0.74 25.30
C ASN A 439 -28.47 -0.28 24.87
N PRO A 440 -28.30 0.93 24.33
CA PRO A 440 -27.00 1.38 23.86
C PRO A 440 -26.00 1.48 25.03
N ALA A 441 -24.86 0.80 24.90
CA ALA A 441 -23.71 0.96 25.77
C ALA A 441 -22.84 2.09 25.23
N TYR A 442 -23.04 3.31 25.71
CA TYR A 442 -22.22 4.47 25.31
C TYR A 442 -20.83 4.36 25.93
N GLN A 443 -19.84 4.67 25.13
CA GLN A 443 -18.46 4.78 25.58
C GLN A 443 -18.17 6.25 25.90
N ASN A 444 -17.75 6.51 27.14
CA ASN A 444 -17.26 7.83 27.52
C ASN A 444 -15.78 7.93 27.08
N VAL A 445 -15.53 8.69 26.03
CA VAL A 445 -14.20 8.78 25.44
C VAL A 445 -13.68 10.21 25.59
N PRO A 446 -12.64 10.43 26.41
CA PRO A 446 -12.01 11.73 26.52
C PRO A 446 -11.26 12.05 25.21
N ASN A 447 -11.20 13.33 24.86
CA ASN A 447 -10.38 13.80 23.77
C ASN A 447 -8.92 13.46 24.03
N GLN A 448 -8.25 12.95 23.00
CA GLN A 448 -6.82 12.64 23.04
C GLN A 448 -6.02 13.75 22.36
N SER A 449 -4.85 14.07 22.89
CA SER A 449 -3.94 15.02 22.29
C SER A 449 -2.50 14.66 22.66
N LYS A 450 -1.60 14.65 21.67
CA LYS A 450 -0.17 14.34 21.83
C LYS A 450 0.66 15.19 20.91
N THR A 451 1.79 15.65 21.42
CA THR A 451 2.86 16.28 20.65
C THR A 451 3.93 15.23 20.36
N GLN A 452 4.35 15.14 19.10
CA GLN A 452 5.41 14.23 18.64
C GLN A 452 6.56 15.03 18.05
N LEU A 453 7.79 14.69 18.48
CA LEU A 453 9.02 15.21 17.90
C LEU A 453 9.66 14.11 17.04
N SER A 454 9.99 14.45 15.81
CA SER A 454 10.62 13.53 14.84
C SER A 454 11.90 14.14 14.30
N PRO A 455 13.07 13.96 14.97
CA PRO A 455 14.37 14.35 14.44
C PRO A 455 14.91 13.31 13.46
N THR A 456 15.76 13.76 12.53
CA THR A 456 16.55 12.92 11.63
C THR A 456 17.94 13.55 11.44
N LEU A 457 18.96 12.73 11.53
CA LEU A 457 20.33 13.05 11.12
C LEU A 457 20.73 12.07 10.01
N GLY A 458 21.07 12.58 8.85
CA GLY A 458 21.61 11.83 7.72
C GLY A 458 23.02 12.27 7.39
N LEU A 459 23.91 11.31 7.14
CA LEU A 459 25.29 11.51 6.76
C LEU A 459 25.57 10.75 5.48
N LEU A 460 26.16 11.43 4.49
CA LEU A 460 26.60 10.85 3.24
C LEU A 460 28.07 11.20 3.02
N TYR A 461 28.93 10.19 3.04
CA TYR A 461 30.35 10.35 2.83
C TYR A 461 30.75 9.84 1.43
N LYS A 462 31.20 10.74 0.58
CA LYS A 462 31.67 10.44 -0.80
C LYS A 462 33.08 9.85 -0.73
N LEU A 463 33.18 8.50 -0.64
CA LEU A 463 34.47 7.81 -0.57
C LEU A 463 35.25 7.97 -1.89
N SER A 464 34.53 7.98 -3.00
CA SER A 464 35.03 8.34 -4.33
C SER A 464 33.88 8.90 -5.17
N LYS A 465 34.13 9.25 -6.45
CA LYS A 465 33.07 9.65 -7.40
C LYS A 465 31.99 8.58 -7.63
N ASP A 466 32.32 7.32 -7.39
CA ASP A 466 31.49 6.15 -7.70
C ASP A 466 31.09 5.38 -6.43
N TRP A 467 31.59 5.75 -5.24
CA TRP A 467 31.36 5.00 -4.02
C TRP A 467 30.98 5.92 -2.84
N ASP A 468 29.79 5.72 -2.33
CA ASP A 468 29.25 6.45 -1.19
C ASP A 468 29.06 5.54 0.03
N LEU A 469 29.30 6.08 1.21
CA LEU A 469 28.89 5.52 2.48
C LEU A 469 27.81 6.42 3.07
N ARG A 470 26.72 5.85 3.53
CA ARG A 470 25.60 6.59 4.11
C ARG A 470 25.22 6.05 5.47
N SER A 471 24.72 6.93 6.31
CA SER A 471 24.19 6.59 7.63
C SER A 471 23.04 7.52 7.97
N ALA A 472 22.03 7.01 8.64
CA ALA A 472 20.95 7.82 9.16
C ALA A 472 20.48 7.32 10.52
N ALA A 473 20.08 8.27 11.38
CA ALA A 473 19.40 8.02 12.63
C ALA A 473 18.14 8.88 12.68
N TYR A 474 17.02 8.30 13.11
CA TYR A 474 15.72 8.97 13.03
C TYR A 474 14.75 8.52 14.12
N GLN A 475 13.83 9.42 14.46
CA GLN A 475 12.59 9.08 15.14
C GLN A 475 11.41 9.33 14.22
N ALA A 476 10.40 8.48 14.35
CA ALA A 476 9.17 8.56 13.56
C ALA A 476 7.97 8.17 14.42
N PHE A 477 6.77 8.54 13.98
CA PHE A 477 5.55 8.18 14.67
C PHE A 477 4.44 7.78 13.70
N HIS A 478 3.45 7.07 14.24
CA HIS A 478 2.21 6.75 13.53
C HIS A 478 1.04 6.92 14.50
N ALA A 479 0.06 7.73 14.13
CA ALA A 479 -1.17 7.90 14.89
C ALA A 479 -2.12 6.72 14.66
N PRO A 480 -2.91 6.30 15.66
CA PRO A 480 -3.90 5.25 15.48
C PRO A 480 -4.90 5.62 14.38
N GLY A 481 -5.16 4.71 13.45
CA GLY A 481 -6.19 4.91 12.43
C GLY A 481 -7.59 5.03 13.04
N MET A 482 -8.51 5.71 12.35
CA MET A 482 -9.90 5.81 12.83
C MET A 482 -10.57 4.43 12.92
N ASN A 483 -10.17 3.48 12.09
CA ASN A 483 -10.57 2.08 12.21
C ASN A 483 -10.30 1.49 13.60
N ASN A 484 -9.19 1.86 14.25
CA ASN A 484 -8.83 1.35 15.57
C ASN A 484 -9.54 2.09 16.69
N THR A 485 -9.89 3.36 16.47
CA THR A 485 -10.47 4.24 17.49
C THR A 485 -12.01 4.29 17.45
N LEU A 486 -12.64 4.01 16.31
CA LEU A 486 -14.10 4.16 16.11
C LEU A 486 -14.83 2.86 15.74
N ARG A 487 -14.15 1.94 15.01
CA ARG A 487 -14.83 0.80 14.43
C ARG A 487 -14.78 -0.43 15.32
N SER A 488 -15.92 -0.78 15.91
CA SER A 488 -16.13 -2.09 16.55
C SER A 488 -16.81 -3.03 15.56
N TYR A 489 -16.45 -4.32 15.60
CA TYR A 489 -17.03 -5.32 14.72
C TYR A 489 -17.15 -6.68 15.41
N GLY A 490 -18.19 -7.42 15.04
CA GLY A 490 -18.45 -8.74 15.55
C GLY A 490 -18.61 -9.79 14.45
N SER A 491 -18.38 -11.03 14.82
CA SER A 491 -18.66 -12.22 14.02
C SER A 491 -19.14 -13.35 14.92
N SER A 492 -19.53 -14.48 14.33
CA SER A 492 -19.84 -15.70 15.08
C SER A 492 -18.65 -16.24 15.90
N SER A 493 -17.41 -15.81 15.57
CA SER A 493 -16.20 -16.22 16.26
C SER A 493 -15.73 -15.27 17.35
N GLY A 494 -16.22 -14.02 17.40
CA GLY A 494 -15.82 -13.06 18.43
C GLY A 494 -16.21 -11.62 18.12
N TYR A 495 -15.98 -10.76 19.12
CA TYR A 495 -16.14 -9.30 19.04
C TYR A 495 -14.81 -8.60 19.24
N SER A 496 -14.52 -7.63 18.37
CA SER A 496 -13.36 -6.75 18.49
C SER A 496 -13.84 -5.31 18.63
N PHE A 497 -13.47 -4.69 19.75
CA PHE A 497 -13.91 -3.33 20.08
C PHE A 497 -12.84 -2.29 19.73
N ALA A 498 -13.30 -1.17 19.20
CA ALA A 498 -12.50 0.03 19.05
C ALA A 498 -12.06 0.56 20.42
N ASN A 499 -10.94 1.29 20.43
CA ASN A 499 -10.45 1.97 21.63
C ASN A 499 -10.02 3.39 21.28
N ALA A 500 -10.85 4.36 21.60
CA ALA A 500 -10.57 5.76 21.34
C ALA A 500 -9.52 6.37 22.31
N ASN A 501 -9.04 5.63 23.30
CA ASN A 501 -7.94 6.02 24.19
C ASN A 501 -6.55 5.69 23.62
N LEU A 502 -6.45 5.15 22.40
CA LEU A 502 -5.18 4.87 21.76
C LEU A 502 -4.37 6.15 21.52
N THR A 503 -3.07 6.02 21.64
CA THR A 503 -2.10 7.10 21.44
C THR A 503 -1.15 6.75 20.28
N PRO A 504 -0.43 7.73 19.71
CA PRO A 504 0.53 7.46 18.66
C PRO A 504 1.61 6.47 19.09
N GLU A 505 1.95 5.58 18.17
CA GLU A 505 3.13 4.72 18.21
C GLU A 505 4.37 5.54 17.89
N THR A 506 5.53 5.17 18.44
CA THR A 506 6.80 5.83 18.16
C THR A 506 7.84 4.81 17.71
N MET A 507 8.75 5.23 16.83
CA MET A 507 9.86 4.42 16.36
C MET A 507 11.16 5.20 16.49
N THR A 508 12.21 4.54 16.99
CA THR A 508 13.59 4.98 16.87
C THR A 508 14.33 4.00 15.98
N GLY A 509 15.01 4.52 14.96
CA GLY A 509 15.72 3.69 14.00
C GLY A 509 17.07 4.29 13.59
N TYR A 510 17.93 3.43 13.11
CA TYR A 510 19.19 3.80 12.47
C TYR A 510 19.54 2.84 11.34
N GLU A 511 20.25 3.37 10.36
CA GLU A 511 20.75 2.56 9.23
C GLU A 511 22.14 3.02 8.80
N VAL A 512 22.88 2.06 8.24
CA VAL A 512 24.14 2.30 7.56
C VAL A 512 24.08 1.60 6.20
N GLY A 513 24.68 2.20 5.19
CA GLY A 513 24.67 1.65 3.85
C GLY A 513 25.90 2.06 3.04
N SER A 514 26.05 1.38 1.93
CA SER A 514 27.09 1.61 0.94
C SER A 514 26.51 1.49 -0.46
N ASP A 515 26.77 2.48 -1.29
CA ASP A 515 26.31 2.54 -2.68
C ASP A 515 27.51 2.64 -3.60
N TYR A 516 27.68 1.65 -4.46
CA TYR A 516 28.74 1.60 -5.46
C TYR A 516 28.15 1.64 -6.86
N ARG A 517 28.63 2.54 -7.70
CA ARG A 517 28.16 2.77 -9.06
C ARG A 517 29.30 2.55 -10.05
N TRP A 518 28.95 2.02 -11.20
CA TRP A 518 29.88 1.88 -12.32
C TRP A 518 29.11 2.10 -13.64
N ARG A 519 29.81 2.21 -14.72
CA ARG A 519 29.17 2.40 -16.02
C ARG A 519 28.22 1.24 -16.31
N GLY A 520 26.92 1.53 -16.43
CA GLY A 520 25.87 0.57 -16.72
C GLY A 520 25.36 -0.20 -15.51
N GLY A 521 25.65 0.26 -14.24
CA GLY A 521 25.10 -0.45 -13.11
C GLY A 521 25.38 0.17 -11.76
N PHE A 522 24.77 -0.44 -10.73
CA PHE A 522 24.98 -0.08 -9.33
C PHE A 522 24.78 -1.27 -8.40
N ALA A 523 25.33 -1.17 -7.20
CA ALA A 523 25.05 -2.05 -6.08
C ALA A 523 24.82 -1.22 -4.81
N GLN A 524 23.74 -1.51 -4.09
CA GLN A 524 23.41 -0.86 -2.81
C GLN A 524 23.26 -1.92 -1.74
N LEU A 525 23.86 -1.67 -0.59
CA LEU A 525 23.74 -2.49 0.62
C LEU A 525 23.33 -1.61 1.79
N THR A 526 22.35 -2.04 2.57
CA THR A 526 21.89 -1.33 3.77
C THR A 526 21.65 -2.32 4.89
N ALA A 527 22.18 -2.01 6.07
CA ALA A 527 21.78 -2.65 7.32
C ALA A 527 20.94 -1.66 8.14
N PHE A 528 19.87 -2.14 8.77
CA PHE A 528 18.94 -1.32 9.53
C PHE A 528 18.54 -1.95 10.86
N ASN A 529 18.16 -1.07 11.80
CA ASN A 529 17.57 -1.44 13.09
C ASN A 529 16.46 -0.44 13.44
N ASN A 530 15.26 -0.93 13.71
CA ASN A 530 14.08 -0.14 14.04
C ASN A 530 13.42 -0.69 15.28
N TYR A 531 13.19 0.16 16.28
CA TYR A 531 12.50 -0.19 17.52
C TYR A 531 11.21 0.61 17.64
N ILE A 532 10.06 -0.08 17.59
CA ILE A 532 8.73 0.51 17.77
C ILE A 532 8.27 0.31 19.19
N GLN A 533 7.81 1.39 19.81
CA GLN A 533 7.19 1.42 21.13
C GLN A 533 5.72 1.79 21.03
N ASN A 534 4.92 1.27 21.97
CA ASN A 534 3.49 1.53 22.05
C ASN A 534 2.73 1.13 20.77
N ALA A 535 3.15 0.08 20.10
CA ALA A 535 2.49 -0.40 18.90
C ALA A 535 1.02 -0.78 19.19
N VAL A 536 0.14 -0.37 18.28
CA VAL A 536 -1.29 -0.72 18.36
C VAL A 536 -1.46 -2.20 18.02
N ALA A 537 -2.11 -2.91 18.90
CA ALA A 537 -2.36 -4.34 18.77
C ALA A 537 -3.72 -4.72 19.34
N THR A 538 -4.22 -5.88 18.97
CA THR A 538 -5.44 -6.44 19.53
C THR A 538 -5.12 -7.25 20.78
N TYR A 539 -5.79 -6.94 21.89
CA TYR A 539 -5.72 -7.68 23.14
C TYR A 539 -6.99 -8.52 23.34
N SER A 540 -6.83 -9.83 23.53
CA SER A 540 -7.94 -10.73 23.81
C SER A 540 -8.19 -10.83 25.32
N LEU A 541 -9.41 -10.52 25.74
CA LEU A 541 -9.81 -10.53 27.16
C LEU A 541 -9.88 -11.95 27.71
N SER A 542 -9.44 -12.13 28.95
CA SER A 542 -9.38 -13.44 29.61
C SER A 542 -10.43 -13.56 30.70
N SER A 543 -11.20 -14.64 30.68
CA SER A 543 -12.19 -14.96 31.78
C SER A 543 -11.52 -15.22 33.12
N LYS A 544 -10.21 -15.39 33.18
CA LYS A 544 -9.44 -15.58 34.42
C LYS A 544 -9.04 -14.27 35.10
N SER A 545 -9.22 -13.13 34.43
CA SER A 545 -8.88 -11.80 34.93
C SER A 545 -10.18 -11.07 35.30
N ALA A 546 -10.31 -10.66 36.53
CA ALA A 546 -11.50 -9.92 37.00
C ALA A 546 -11.63 -8.55 36.29
N SER A 547 -10.51 -7.87 36.00
CA SER A 547 -10.50 -6.61 35.26
C SER A 547 -10.95 -6.81 33.82
N ASP A 548 -10.52 -7.91 33.16
CA ASP A 548 -10.94 -8.22 31.79
C ASP A 548 -12.43 -8.58 31.73
N VAL A 549 -12.95 -9.29 32.74
CA VAL A 549 -14.39 -9.60 32.84
C VAL A 549 -15.18 -8.30 32.99
N ALA A 550 -14.76 -7.39 33.87
CA ALA A 550 -15.43 -6.11 34.07
C ALA A 550 -15.40 -5.25 32.80
N LEU A 551 -14.25 -5.22 32.09
CA LEU A 551 -14.13 -4.51 30.81
C LEU A 551 -15.04 -5.14 29.74
N ALA A 552 -15.07 -6.47 29.63
CA ALA A 552 -15.97 -7.17 28.71
C ALA A 552 -17.44 -6.86 29.01
N GLN A 553 -17.84 -6.83 30.27
CA GLN A 553 -19.19 -6.45 30.68
C GLN A 553 -19.55 -5.04 30.22
N SER A 554 -18.66 -4.08 30.44
CA SER A 554 -18.84 -2.69 29.99
C SER A 554 -18.96 -2.59 28.48
N LEU A 555 -18.05 -3.20 27.75
CA LEU A 555 -18.01 -3.15 26.26
C LEU A 555 -19.24 -3.83 25.65
N CYS A 556 -19.70 -4.93 26.22
CA CYS A 556 -20.82 -5.70 25.70
C CYS A 556 -22.20 -5.21 26.18
N GLY A 557 -22.27 -4.29 27.15
CA GLY A 557 -23.52 -3.95 27.82
C GLY A 557 -24.11 -5.14 28.61
N ALA A 558 -23.24 -5.94 29.21
CA ALA A 558 -23.60 -7.21 29.86
C ALA A 558 -23.73 -7.07 31.39
N THR A 559 -24.64 -7.84 31.98
CA THR A 559 -24.75 -8.01 33.47
C THR A 559 -24.21 -9.38 33.89
N GLY A 560 -24.06 -10.33 32.94
CA GLY A 560 -23.40 -11.61 33.13
C GLY A 560 -21.95 -11.57 32.72
N ASN A 561 -21.31 -12.75 32.53
CA ASN A 561 -19.92 -12.84 32.07
C ASN A 561 -19.84 -13.16 30.56
N PRO A 562 -19.53 -12.17 29.67
CA PRO A 562 -19.45 -12.40 28.23
C PRO A 562 -18.38 -13.42 27.85
N LEU A 563 -17.27 -13.50 28.61
CA LEU A 563 -16.13 -14.34 28.32
C LEU A 563 -16.36 -15.82 28.59
N THR A 564 -17.34 -16.14 29.47
CA THR A 564 -17.75 -17.53 29.71
C THR A 564 -19.10 -17.85 29.06
N GLY A 565 -19.85 -16.84 28.62
CA GLY A 565 -21.19 -16.98 28.08
C GLY A 565 -22.23 -17.27 29.15
N THR A 566 -22.01 -16.82 30.42
CA THR A 566 -22.93 -17.03 31.53
C THR A 566 -23.74 -15.78 31.87
N GLY A 567 -25.04 -15.93 32.04
CA GLY A 567 -25.96 -14.84 32.34
C GLY A 567 -26.26 -13.99 31.08
N ASN A 568 -26.66 -12.72 31.31
CA ASN A 568 -26.86 -11.78 30.19
C ASN A 568 -25.51 -11.29 29.64
N VAL A 569 -25.15 -11.71 28.47
CA VAL A 569 -23.87 -11.40 27.81
C VAL A 569 -23.91 -10.15 26.91
N GLY A 570 -25.03 -9.41 26.95
CA GLY A 570 -25.19 -8.20 26.14
C GLY A 570 -25.14 -8.51 24.62
N ILE A 571 -24.43 -7.65 23.89
CA ILE A 571 -24.24 -7.82 22.41
C ILE A 571 -23.20 -8.90 22.09
N CYS A 572 -22.40 -9.36 23.06
CA CYS A 572 -21.35 -10.35 22.84
C CYS A 572 -21.92 -11.77 22.91
N ASN A 573 -22.47 -12.25 21.81
CA ASN A 573 -22.97 -13.61 21.68
C ASN A 573 -21.87 -14.67 21.49
N SER A 574 -20.59 -14.27 21.54
CA SER A 574 -19.40 -15.11 21.45
C SER A 574 -18.49 -14.87 22.67
N LYS A 575 -17.81 -15.92 23.12
CA LYS A 575 -16.89 -15.89 24.27
C LYS A 575 -15.56 -15.18 23.97
N ASN A 576 -15.26 -14.90 22.71
CA ASN A 576 -14.03 -14.23 22.30
C ASN A 576 -14.28 -12.72 22.20
N VAL A 577 -13.80 -11.97 23.16
CA VAL A 577 -13.88 -10.51 23.20
C VAL A 577 -12.47 -9.95 23.18
N SER A 578 -12.22 -9.01 22.30
CA SER A 578 -10.93 -8.33 22.17
C SER A 578 -11.13 -6.82 21.97
N TYR A 579 -10.08 -6.04 22.22
CA TYR A 579 -10.06 -4.61 21.94
C TYR A 579 -8.64 -4.16 21.56
N TYR A 580 -8.51 -3.00 20.94
CA TYR A 580 -7.22 -2.43 20.59
C TYR A 580 -6.52 -1.80 21.80
N THR A 581 -5.19 -1.89 21.83
CA THR A 581 -4.34 -1.38 22.91
C THR A 581 -2.94 -0.99 22.39
N ASN A 582 -2.24 -0.09 23.10
CA ASN A 582 -0.85 0.32 22.82
C ASN A 582 0.20 -0.52 23.58
N ASN A 583 -0.05 -1.77 23.86
CA ASN A 583 0.75 -2.58 24.79
C ASN A 583 1.74 -3.55 24.09
N GLN A 584 2.26 -3.17 22.93
CA GLN A 584 3.29 -3.96 22.24
C GLN A 584 4.51 -3.12 21.88
N ASN A 585 5.69 -3.74 21.94
CA ASN A 585 6.91 -3.20 21.35
C ASN A 585 7.49 -4.20 20.35
N LEU A 586 8.05 -3.69 19.27
CA LEU A 586 8.64 -4.50 18.21
C LEU A 586 10.08 -4.05 17.93
N LEU A 587 10.94 -5.03 17.66
CA LEU A 587 12.27 -4.81 17.14
C LEU A 587 12.35 -5.43 15.73
N SER A 588 12.65 -4.60 14.73
CA SER A 588 12.89 -5.04 13.35
C SER A 588 14.32 -4.70 12.93
N GLN A 589 15.08 -5.72 12.54
CA GLN A 589 16.48 -5.62 12.11
C GLN A 589 16.65 -6.36 10.79
N GLY A 590 17.58 -5.89 9.95
CA GLY A 590 17.80 -6.58 8.69
C GLY A 590 18.87 -6.00 7.82
N ILE A 591 19.03 -6.63 6.66
CA ILE A 591 19.94 -6.25 5.59
C ILE A 591 19.15 -6.24 4.29
N GLU A 592 19.35 -5.20 3.49
CA GLU A 592 18.78 -5.02 2.16
C GLU A 592 19.89 -4.86 1.14
N PHE A 593 19.78 -5.57 0.02
CA PHE A 593 20.69 -5.47 -1.11
C PHE A 593 19.91 -5.24 -2.38
N GLN A 594 20.39 -4.37 -3.24
CA GLN A 594 19.87 -4.10 -4.57
C GLN A 594 21.02 -3.97 -5.56
N PHE A 595 20.81 -4.54 -6.75
CA PHE A 595 21.82 -4.59 -7.81
C PHE A 595 21.14 -4.44 -9.16
N HIS A 596 21.77 -3.68 -10.04
CA HIS A 596 21.44 -3.62 -11.46
C HIS A 596 22.72 -3.59 -12.29
N HIS A 597 22.71 -4.26 -13.45
CA HIS A 597 23.83 -4.22 -14.39
C HIS A 597 23.41 -4.47 -15.84
N ASP A 598 23.72 -3.51 -16.70
CA ASP A 598 23.72 -3.67 -18.16
C ASP A 598 24.94 -4.48 -18.58
N ILE A 599 24.79 -5.79 -18.76
CA ILE A 599 25.90 -6.69 -19.13
C ILE A 599 26.48 -6.29 -20.49
N ASN A 600 25.60 -5.94 -21.41
CA ASN A 600 25.92 -5.39 -22.73
C ASN A 600 24.64 -4.82 -23.39
N SER A 601 24.71 -4.37 -24.64
CA SER A 601 23.56 -3.81 -25.37
C SER A 601 22.37 -4.76 -25.55
N LYS A 602 22.53 -6.05 -25.26
CA LYS A 602 21.47 -7.06 -25.42
C LYS A 602 20.99 -7.66 -24.10
N TRP A 603 21.70 -7.48 -23.00
CA TRP A 603 21.39 -8.12 -21.74
C TRP A 603 21.55 -7.16 -20.57
N ALA A 604 20.51 -7.10 -19.75
CA ALA A 604 20.53 -6.43 -18.43
C ALA A 604 20.05 -7.38 -17.35
N THR A 605 20.54 -7.22 -16.14
CA THR A 605 20.17 -8.06 -15.00
C THR A 605 19.92 -7.22 -13.76
N ASP A 606 18.95 -7.66 -12.97
CA ASP A 606 18.59 -7.10 -11.68
C ASP A 606 18.63 -8.17 -10.61
N ALA A 607 19.03 -7.80 -9.40
CA ALA A 607 18.93 -8.69 -8.23
C ALA A 607 18.59 -7.87 -6.99
N ASN A 608 17.82 -8.47 -6.10
CA ASN A 608 17.53 -7.88 -4.80
C ASN A 608 17.47 -8.98 -3.72
N TYR A 609 17.81 -8.60 -2.50
CA TYR A 609 17.72 -9.47 -1.33
C TYR A 609 17.32 -8.67 -0.12
N ALA A 610 16.47 -9.23 0.72
CA ALA A 610 16.15 -8.71 2.03
C ALA A 610 16.17 -9.83 3.07
N PHE A 611 16.94 -9.62 4.13
CA PHE A 611 16.82 -10.34 5.38
C PHE A 611 16.11 -9.45 6.39
N THR A 612 15.01 -9.93 7.00
CA THR A 612 14.22 -9.16 7.97
C THR A 612 13.87 -10.04 9.18
N SER A 613 14.31 -9.63 10.35
CA SER A 613 13.96 -10.24 11.62
C SER A 613 13.11 -9.26 12.43
N THR A 614 11.81 -9.50 12.54
CA THR A 614 10.90 -8.68 13.35
C THR A 614 10.35 -9.50 14.49
N LYS A 615 10.52 -9.02 15.71
CA LYS A 615 10.14 -9.73 16.94
C LYS A 615 9.41 -8.82 17.91
N LEU A 616 8.46 -9.36 18.66
CA LEU A 616 7.92 -8.69 19.83
C LEU A 616 8.96 -8.70 20.94
N THR A 617 9.21 -7.53 21.53
CA THR A 617 10.04 -7.36 22.73
C THR A 617 9.21 -7.15 23.98
N MET A 618 7.96 -6.70 23.81
CA MET A 618 6.93 -6.60 24.84
C MET A 618 5.59 -6.96 24.19
N SER A 619 4.76 -7.70 24.91
CA SER A 619 3.40 -8.04 24.49
C SER A 619 2.48 -8.04 25.69
N ALA A 620 1.32 -7.41 25.59
CA ALA A 620 0.23 -7.51 26.56
C ALA A 620 -0.66 -8.73 26.30
N THR A 621 -0.50 -9.37 25.15
CA THR A 621 -1.22 -10.58 24.76
C THR A 621 -0.45 -11.82 25.25
N SER A 622 -1.05 -13.00 25.09
CA SER A 622 -0.36 -14.27 25.29
C SER A 622 0.69 -14.57 24.20
N ASP A 623 0.93 -13.66 23.27
CA ASP A 623 1.92 -13.82 22.24
C ASP A 623 3.33 -13.85 22.84
N PRO A 624 4.13 -14.85 22.56
CA PRO A 624 5.44 -14.99 23.14
C PRO A 624 6.40 -13.92 22.58
N ILE A 625 7.16 -13.28 23.47
CA ILE A 625 8.24 -12.37 23.09
C ILE A 625 9.40 -13.14 22.41
N ASN A 626 10.24 -12.40 21.65
CA ASN A 626 11.41 -12.92 20.93
C ASN A 626 11.10 -13.93 19.81
N LYS A 627 9.82 -14.10 19.44
CA LYS A 627 9.43 -14.87 18.26
C LYS A 627 9.28 -13.96 17.03
N GLN A 628 9.49 -14.55 15.84
CA GLN A 628 9.25 -13.84 14.58
C GLN A 628 7.77 -13.48 14.46
N VAL A 629 7.48 -12.23 14.13
CA VAL A 629 6.11 -11.77 13.88
C VAL A 629 5.49 -12.55 12.73
N GLY A 630 4.23 -12.95 12.86
CA GLY A 630 3.49 -13.67 11.82
C GLY A 630 3.37 -12.84 10.53
N GLY A 631 3.38 -13.51 9.38
CA GLY A 631 3.31 -12.87 8.06
C GLY A 631 4.59 -12.18 7.60
N VAL A 632 5.70 -12.27 8.35
CA VAL A 632 6.99 -11.67 7.98
C VAL A 632 8.01 -12.78 7.65
N PRO A 633 8.25 -13.09 6.37
CA PRO A 633 9.32 -14.00 5.96
C PRO A 633 10.68 -13.36 6.24
N GLN A 634 11.63 -14.15 6.75
CA GLN A 634 12.97 -13.64 7.05
C GLN A 634 13.81 -13.37 5.81
N ASN A 635 13.62 -14.14 4.75
CA ASN A 635 14.42 -14.03 3.53
C ASN A 635 13.53 -13.85 2.33
N ILE A 636 13.78 -12.80 1.56
CA ILE A 636 13.16 -12.57 0.26
C ILE A 636 14.29 -12.30 -0.73
N LEU A 637 14.28 -13.01 -1.85
CA LEU A 637 15.23 -12.86 -2.96
C LEU A 637 14.43 -12.60 -4.23
N GLY A 638 14.81 -11.60 -4.99
CA GLY A 638 14.30 -11.31 -6.33
C GLY A 638 15.42 -11.23 -7.33
N GLY A 639 15.12 -11.52 -8.58
CA GLY A 639 16.03 -11.34 -9.69
C GLY A 639 15.33 -11.24 -11.02
N GLY A 640 15.92 -10.54 -11.95
CA GLY A 640 15.44 -10.32 -13.31
C GLY A 640 16.58 -10.45 -14.34
N LEU A 641 16.25 -10.96 -15.50
CA LEU A 641 17.12 -10.97 -16.67
C LEU A 641 16.32 -10.47 -17.86
N THR A 642 16.79 -9.39 -18.48
CA THR A 642 16.18 -8.81 -19.67
C THR A 642 17.06 -9.04 -20.89
N TYR A 643 16.45 -9.55 -21.94
CA TYR A 643 17.08 -9.76 -23.24
C TYR A 643 16.45 -8.84 -24.30
N TYR A 644 17.28 -8.12 -25.02
CA TYR A 644 16.92 -7.26 -26.15
C TYR A 644 17.36 -7.91 -27.45
N PRO A 645 16.55 -8.79 -28.07
CA PRO A 645 16.90 -9.47 -29.33
C PRO A 645 17.14 -8.48 -30.49
N VAL A 646 16.31 -7.45 -30.53
CA VAL A 646 16.38 -6.30 -31.45
C VAL A 646 15.97 -5.03 -30.69
N PRO A 647 16.28 -3.81 -31.19
CA PRO A 647 15.98 -2.56 -30.47
C PRO A 647 14.50 -2.35 -30.12
N LYS A 648 13.59 -2.98 -30.87
CA LYS A 648 12.13 -2.86 -30.70
C LYS A 648 11.52 -3.97 -29.83
N ALA A 649 12.33 -4.87 -29.31
CA ALA A 649 11.82 -6.02 -28.53
C ALA A 649 12.58 -6.19 -27.22
N SER A 650 11.85 -6.50 -26.17
CA SER A 650 12.44 -6.94 -24.90
C SER A 650 11.74 -8.20 -24.39
N LEU A 651 12.51 -9.07 -23.75
CA LEU A 651 12.04 -10.26 -23.06
C LEU A 651 12.64 -10.25 -21.66
N THR A 652 11.81 -10.09 -20.64
CA THR A 652 12.22 -10.05 -19.23
C THR A 652 11.68 -11.26 -18.50
N GLY A 653 12.58 -12.07 -17.94
CA GLY A 653 12.28 -13.14 -17.02
C GLY A 653 12.55 -12.70 -15.57
N THR A 654 11.64 -12.94 -14.66
CA THR A 654 11.80 -12.62 -13.24
C THR A 654 11.64 -13.85 -12.37
N VAL A 655 12.34 -13.90 -11.26
CA VAL A 655 12.15 -14.90 -10.20
C VAL A 655 12.04 -14.18 -8.86
N ARG A 656 11.07 -14.60 -8.05
CA ARG A 656 10.94 -14.17 -6.66
C ARG A 656 10.88 -15.41 -5.76
N TYR A 657 11.82 -15.50 -4.83
CA TYR A 657 11.83 -16.47 -3.75
C TYR A 657 11.41 -15.82 -2.44
N VAL A 658 10.48 -16.42 -1.74
CA VAL A 658 10.04 -16.01 -0.40
C VAL A 658 10.33 -17.16 0.55
N GLY A 659 11.14 -16.90 1.55
CA GLY A 659 11.50 -17.85 2.59
C GLY A 659 10.31 -18.30 3.43
N SER A 660 10.49 -19.35 4.21
CA SER A 660 9.48 -19.80 5.16
C SER A 660 9.12 -18.69 6.16
N SER A 661 7.88 -18.68 6.60
CA SER A 661 7.34 -17.75 7.58
C SER A 661 6.36 -18.43 8.53
N TRP A 662 5.67 -17.66 9.33
CA TRP A 662 4.64 -18.11 10.25
C TRP A 662 3.33 -17.38 9.99
N LEU A 663 2.20 -18.06 10.08
CA LEU A 663 0.89 -17.41 10.03
C LEU A 663 0.59 -16.64 11.33
N ASN A 664 1.16 -17.07 12.45
CA ASN A 664 0.93 -16.46 13.76
C ASN A 664 2.25 -16.13 14.47
N THR A 665 2.19 -15.16 15.39
CA THR A 665 3.35 -14.70 16.17
C THR A 665 3.82 -15.73 17.20
N SER A 666 2.97 -16.68 17.60
CA SER A 666 3.37 -17.82 18.44
C SER A 666 4.29 -18.83 17.74
N ASN A 667 4.47 -18.70 16.42
CA ASN A 667 5.29 -19.57 15.56
C ASN A 667 4.89 -21.05 15.64
N THR A 668 3.60 -21.32 15.67
CA THR A 668 3.03 -22.69 15.69
C THR A 668 2.44 -23.13 14.35
N LEU A 669 2.18 -22.16 13.44
CA LEU A 669 1.59 -22.40 12.12
C LEU A 669 2.60 -22.01 11.03
N PRO A 670 3.45 -22.96 10.56
CA PRO A 670 4.48 -22.67 9.57
C PRO A 670 3.89 -22.48 8.16
N VAL A 671 4.48 -21.57 7.40
CA VAL A 671 4.27 -21.38 5.97
C VAL A 671 5.54 -21.80 5.24
N ALA A 672 5.40 -22.70 4.28
CA ALA A 672 6.53 -23.16 3.47
C ALA A 672 7.06 -22.07 2.55
N SER A 673 8.35 -22.07 2.28
CA SER A 673 8.97 -21.24 1.26
C SER A 673 8.46 -21.58 -0.14
N TYR A 674 8.48 -20.56 -1.01
CA TYR A 674 8.10 -20.74 -2.42
C TYR A 674 8.93 -19.86 -3.34
N ALA A 675 8.94 -20.22 -4.63
CA ALA A 675 9.46 -19.38 -5.70
C ALA A 675 8.41 -19.26 -6.79
N VAL A 676 8.27 -18.07 -7.34
CA VAL A 676 7.42 -17.78 -8.50
C VAL A 676 8.26 -17.16 -9.60
N VAL A 677 7.96 -17.54 -10.85
CA VAL A 677 8.63 -17.02 -12.04
C VAL A 677 7.62 -16.23 -12.86
N GLY A 678 8.03 -15.05 -13.31
CA GLY A 678 7.29 -14.20 -14.23
C GLY A 678 8.01 -14.06 -15.56
N LEU A 679 7.26 -13.75 -16.61
CA LEU A 679 7.79 -13.46 -17.93
C LEU A 679 7.05 -12.28 -18.54
N ARG A 680 7.77 -11.35 -19.15
CA ARG A 680 7.23 -10.24 -19.93
C ARG A 680 7.93 -10.13 -21.26
N ALA A 681 7.16 -10.02 -22.34
CA ALA A 681 7.65 -9.71 -23.67
C ALA A 681 6.98 -8.43 -24.17
N ASN A 682 7.74 -7.48 -24.66
CA ASN A 682 7.25 -6.27 -25.31
C ASN A 682 7.80 -6.21 -26.75
N TYR A 683 6.98 -5.69 -27.66
CA TYR A 683 7.37 -5.47 -29.04
C TYR A 683 6.77 -4.16 -29.60
N GLU A 684 7.62 -3.26 -30.06
CA GLU A 684 7.23 -2.02 -30.70
C GLU A 684 6.96 -2.28 -32.20
N ILE A 685 5.70 -2.42 -32.57
CA ILE A 685 5.27 -2.59 -33.96
C ILE A 685 5.62 -1.34 -34.77
N SER A 686 5.39 -0.16 -34.17
CA SER A 686 5.73 1.15 -34.72
C SER A 686 6.21 2.07 -33.61
N GLN A 687 6.63 3.28 -33.91
CA GLN A 687 6.99 4.30 -32.91
C GLN A 687 5.83 4.64 -31.96
N ASN A 688 4.59 4.39 -32.39
CA ASN A 688 3.38 4.75 -31.67
C ASN A 688 2.62 3.53 -31.10
N THR A 689 3.04 2.30 -31.44
CA THR A 689 2.29 1.09 -31.09
C THR A 689 3.20 0.05 -30.44
N THR A 690 2.90 -0.30 -29.21
CA THR A 690 3.56 -1.38 -28.46
C THR A 690 2.56 -2.46 -28.14
N ILE A 691 2.90 -3.71 -28.40
CA ILE A 691 2.18 -4.89 -27.93
C ILE A 691 2.99 -5.60 -26.85
N TYR A 692 2.31 -6.29 -25.97
CA TYR A 692 2.97 -7.06 -24.94
C TYR A 692 2.23 -8.33 -24.56
N ALA A 693 2.99 -9.27 -24.02
CA ALA A 693 2.47 -10.44 -23.31
C ALA A 693 3.19 -10.60 -21.98
N SER A 694 2.47 -10.94 -20.93
CA SER A 694 3.04 -11.23 -19.62
C SER A 694 2.46 -12.51 -19.03
N ALA A 695 3.27 -13.21 -18.25
CA ALA A 695 2.85 -14.35 -17.45
C ALA A 695 3.35 -14.16 -16.02
N VAL A 696 2.46 -14.23 -15.05
CA VAL A 696 2.78 -14.26 -13.62
C VAL A 696 2.57 -15.70 -13.14
N ASN A 697 3.45 -16.15 -12.24
CA ASN A 697 3.45 -17.53 -11.77
C ASN A 697 3.46 -18.56 -12.92
N LEU A 698 4.43 -18.42 -13.81
CA LEU A 698 4.56 -19.15 -15.09
C LEU A 698 4.40 -20.67 -14.93
N PHE A 699 4.87 -21.25 -13.81
CA PHE A 699 4.82 -22.69 -13.53
C PHE A 699 3.63 -23.10 -12.67
N ASN A 700 2.65 -22.23 -12.48
CA ASN A 700 1.44 -22.48 -11.68
C ASN A 700 1.73 -23.02 -10.28
N ARG A 701 2.76 -22.46 -9.61
CA ARG A 701 3.11 -22.87 -8.25
C ARG A 701 1.98 -22.51 -7.29
N GLN A 702 1.50 -23.46 -6.52
CA GLN A 702 0.60 -23.21 -5.39
C GLN A 702 1.39 -22.82 -4.16
N TYR A 703 1.02 -21.73 -3.50
CA TYR A 703 1.68 -21.20 -2.32
C TYR A 703 0.71 -20.42 -1.43
N ILE A 704 1.03 -20.35 -0.14
CA ILE A 704 0.27 -19.61 0.87
C ILE A 704 0.91 -18.24 1.01
N THR A 705 0.09 -17.19 1.06
CA THR A 705 0.55 -15.81 1.22
C THR A 705 0.27 -15.26 2.61
N PHE A 706 -0.93 -15.47 3.12
CA PHE A 706 -1.37 -14.89 4.39
C PHE A 706 -2.40 -15.79 5.08
N GLY A 707 -2.48 -15.72 6.40
CA GLY A 707 -3.52 -16.39 7.20
C GLY A 707 -4.54 -15.41 7.74
N THR A 708 -5.81 -15.73 7.60
CA THR A 708 -6.89 -14.93 8.20
C THR A 708 -7.09 -15.33 9.65
N GLY A 709 -6.53 -14.54 10.58
CA GLY A 709 -6.74 -14.67 12.02
C GLY A 709 -6.29 -15.99 12.63
N GLY A 710 -5.49 -15.99 13.62
CA GLY A 710 -4.92 -17.02 14.51
C GLY A 710 -5.43 -18.46 14.56
N SER A 711 -6.30 -18.89 13.65
CA SER A 711 -6.78 -20.27 13.54
C SER A 711 -6.28 -20.93 12.25
N ALA A 712 -5.87 -22.20 12.37
CA ALA A 712 -5.45 -23.05 11.29
C ALA A 712 -6.52 -23.36 10.21
N SER A 713 -7.66 -22.65 10.21
CA SER A 713 -8.84 -23.04 9.44
C SER A 713 -8.95 -22.40 8.06
N SER A 714 -8.31 -21.26 7.81
CA SER A 714 -8.30 -20.64 6.47
C SER A 714 -7.04 -19.82 6.22
N TYR A 715 -6.57 -19.83 4.98
CA TYR A 715 -5.40 -19.08 4.53
C TYR A 715 -5.61 -18.58 3.09
N THR A 716 -4.96 -17.49 2.76
CA THR A 716 -4.96 -16.95 1.41
C THR A 716 -3.89 -17.66 0.58
N VAL A 717 -4.28 -18.11 -0.61
CA VAL A 717 -3.36 -18.68 -1.60
C VAL A 717 -2.95 -17.63 -2.61
N GLY A 718 -1.72 -17.72 -3.06
CA GLY A 718 -1.18 -16.86 -4.09
C GLY A 718 -1.87 -17.08 -5.45
N MET A 719 -1.70 -16.09 -6.33
CA MET A 719 -2.31 -16.10 -7.66
C MET A 719 -1.84 -17.30 -8.47
N PRO A 720 -2.76 -18.08 -9.07
CA PRO A 720 -2.43 -19.11 -10.05
C PRO A 720 -1.71 -18.52 -11.28
N GLN A 721 -1.25 -19.38 -12.19
CA GLN A 721 -0.72 -18.92 -13.48
C GLN A 721 -1.70 -17.95 -14.13
N SER A 722 -1.22 -16.73 -14.43
CA SER A 722 -2.00 -15.70 -15.10
C SER A 722 -1.24 -15.18 -16.31
N ILE A 723 -1.87 -15.27 -17.48
CA ILE A 723 -1.32 -14.76 -18.73
C ILE A 723 -2.16 -13.56 -19.14
N THR A 724 -1.51 -12.47 -19.55
CA THR A 724 -2.13 -11.23 -20.03
C THR A 724 -1.49 -10.84 -21.33
N VAL A 725 -2.29 -10.41 -22.30
CA VAL A 725 -1.84 -9.79 -23.55
C VAL A 725 -2.45 -8.40 -23.68
N GLY A 726 -1.72 -7.46 -24.23
CA GLY A 726 -2.22 -6.10 -24.36
C GLY A 726 -1.48 -5.30 -25.42
N ALA A 727 -2.03 -4.12 -25.67
CA ALA A 727 -1.47 -3.14 -26.60
C ALA A 727 -1.59 -1.73 -26.04
N ARG A 728 -0.66 -0.87 -26.42
CA ARG A 728 -0.66 0.57 -26.17
C ARG A 728 -0.44 1.30 -27.50
N ILE A 729 -1.26 2.30 -27.75
CA ILE A 729 -1.19 3.13 -28.95
C ILE A 729 -1.15 4.59 -28.51
N ILE A 730 -0.25 5.36 -29.10
CA ILE A 730 -0.10 6.81 -28.91
C ILE A 730 -0.43 7.47 -30.26
N PHE A 731 -1.26 8.52 -30.23
CA PHE A 731 -1.71 9.25 -31.43
C PHE A 731 -1.16 10.67 -31.44
#